data_66654f7822690516d29bd65187e8c750
#
_entry.id   66654f7822690516d29bd65187e8c750
#
_cell.length_a   1.000
_cell.length_b   1.000
_cell.length_c   1.000
_cell.angle_alpha   90.00
_cell.angle_beta   90.00
_cell.angle_gamma   90.00
#
_symmetry.space_group_name_H-M   'P 1'
#
loop_
_entity.id
_entity.type
_entity.pdbx_description
1 polymer ?
#
loop_
_entity_poly.entity_id
_entity_poly.type
_entity_poly.pdbx_seq_one_letter_code
_entity_poly.pdbx_strand_id
1 'polypeptide(L)'
;MRRSIIILFWILILSNPLFSAVGDWTTYTNMNYSKQVLLRNGYLWVATTGGLVKFDLSDETYRKITTVEGLGGNYLYSLAVDTSGTFWFGAKNGTLTKYNPQGNSYRVYDLLDRDGSRLRIKYIVPDDDKLWVGLNKGVSLFQIYKNDGEIKETYRHFGNLDQEIEVNSAALTPTQIWVGTVKGVAFAPKDDPNLLDYSHWYSFVSGQKGLSNDTVNTVLSVDEEIYIGTNNGVFEFNSMDSSWSLSGLNNLIVHDLKYSSGKIYAGTNSGVYVYESDSWSQVSISGLANWNLNSVSIETSGNIWAGTEGSGITAYANSYWTNFQIDGPPGNIFNKIAIEDGGKIWCSNWSGIGSSFDGINWYEIQDTLHTLFGIFPWMASVFLDSEGNVWYGSWGGGLFKLDLQGNWTHYDSTNSSLRPIQSDRSYTVVSDVVQDDAGTIWAANFQGYDALGDRCLAALQGNQWMSYLKTDGIKSNWINSLYAEGGHLWICSRDAGLGFLDYMGTPGNKTDDSIHYYDQDKGNLSGSDVKTARYDLKGKLWVGTNAGLDLWDPEISFTPYFRGVQLPDPLGPQVNWIAVDEMNNKWIGTINGVGVLNDQDSFIYVFTTTSSKLVDDQVWFISVDNTRGKAWIGTENGLSSFQYKVPAENLCQVYPYPNPVVLSNGDEKVTFDVPLETKVRIYTVAGDWVAEAKSGGTGKVWDLRNRSGNLVASGIYLFLLFDNQRGTCAGKIVVIRE
;
A
#
# COMPACT_ATOMS: atom_id res chain seq x y z
N MET A 1 -63.15 22.94 13.81
CA MET A 1 -62.42 21.79 13.28
C MET A 1 -61.54 22.26 12.11
N ARG A 2 -60.28 22.57 12.36
CA ARG A 2 -59.32 22.86 11.33
C ARG A 2 -58.35 21.67 11.28
N ARG A 3 -58.32 20.96 10.15
CA ARG A 3 -57.40 19.87 9.89
C ARG A 3 -56.11 20.50 9.35
N SER A 4 -55.04 20.41 10.11
CA SER A 4 -53.69 20.73 9.66
C SER A 4 -53.15 19.54 8.86
N ILE A 5 -52.85 19.76 7.59
CA ILE A 5 -52.15 18.83 6.72
C ILE A 5 -50.63 19.07 6.95
N ILE A 6 -49.96 18.09 7.54
CA ILE A 6 -48.51 18.05 7.63
C ILE A 6 -47.99 17.44 6.31
N ILE A 7 -47.41 18.26 5.46
CA ILE A 7 -46.67 17.80 4.27
C ILE A 7 -45.27 17.43 4.74
N LEU A 8 -44.97 16.13 4.81
CA LEU A 8 -43.60 15.62 4.95
C LEU A 8 -42.87 15.84 3.62
N PHE A 9 -41.94 16.80 3.59
CA PHE A 9 -40.96 16.88 2.54
C PHE A 9 -39.92 15.79 2.75
N TRP A 10 -39.96 14.73 1.94
CA TRP A 10 -38.86 13.82 1.74
C TRP A 10 -37.80 14.55 0.91
N ILE A 11 -36.76 15.03 1.56
CA ILE A 11 -35.52 15.42 0.84
C ILE A 11 -34.87 14.12 0.39
N LEU A 12 -35.10 13.74 -0.86
CA LEU A 12 -34.23 12.79 -1.56
C LEU A 12 -32.86 13.50 -1.70
N ILE A 13 -31.95 13.17 -0.81
CA ILE A 13 -30.53 13.38 -1.05
C ILE A 13 -30.17 12.40 -2.17
N LEU A 14 -30.28 12.86 -3.42
CA LEU A 14 -29.60 12.24 -4.54
C LEU A 14 -28.10 12.39 -4.21
N SER A 15 -27.49 11.34 -3.68
CA SER A 15 -26.04 11.18 -3.71
C SER A 15 -25.68 11.10 -5.19
N ASN A 16 -25.35 12.25 -5.79
CA ASN A 16 -24.63 12.24 -7.05
C ASN A 16 -23.35 11.43 -6.77
N PRO A 17 -23.05 10.37 -7.54
CA PRO A 17 -21.75 9.76 -7.46
C PRO A 17 -20.73 10.88 -7.68
N LEU A 18 -19.88 11.14 -6.71
CA LEU A 18 -18.73 12.01 -6.84
C LEU A 18 -17.81 11.36 -7.88
N PHE A 19 -17.94 11.78 -9.13
CA PHE A 19 -17.03 11.34 -10.17
C PHE A 19 -15.66 11.97 -9.90
N SER A 20 -14.64 11.12 -9.83
CA SER A 20 -13.25 11.51 -9.64
C SER A 20 -12.79 12.38 -10.82
N ALA A 21 -12.17 13.52 -10.56
CA ALA A 21 -11.55 14.34 -11.60
C ALA A 21 -10.22 13.71 -12.05
N VAL A 22 -9.77 14.04 -13.27
CA VAL A 22 -8.43 13.63 -13.72
C VAL A 22 -7.38 14.17 -12.76
N GLY A 23 -6.45 13.30 -12.34
CA GLY A 23 -5.46 13.60 -11.32
C GLY A 23 -5.86 13.23 -9.89
N ASP A 24 -7.10 12.78 -9.68
CA ASP A 24 -7.55 12.35 -8.35
C ASP A 24 -6.94 11.02 -7.93
N TRP A 25 -6.53 10.99 -6.66
CA TRP A 25 -6.03 9.81 -5.99
C TRP A 25 -7.01 9.34 -4.92
N THR A 26 -7.15 8.03 -4.81
CA THR A 26 -7.85 7.39 -3.69
C THR A 26 -6.96 6.31 -3.09
N THR A 27 -6.92 6.24 -1.76
CA THR A 27 -6.13 5.24 -1.02
C THR A 27 -7.06 4.28 -0.29
N TYR A 28 -6.75 3.00 -0.38
CA TYR A 28 -7.44 1.91 0.31
C TYR A 28 -6.45 1.16 1.19
N THR A 29 -6.67 1.20 2.50
CA THR A 29 -5.80 0.58 3.49
C THR A 29 -6.59 -0.11 4.58
N ASN A 30 -6.03 -1.18 5.14
CA ASN A 30 -6.55 -1.82 6.34
C ASN A 30 -6.07 -1.04 7.57
N MET A 31 -7.01 -0.51 8.34
CA MET A 31 -6.74 0.25 9.56
C MET A 31 -7.14 -0.51 10.84
N ASN A 32 -7.41 -1.82 10.74
CA ASN A 32 -7.79 -2.64 11.89
C ASN A 32 -6.61 -3.13 12.73
N TYR A 33 -5.37 -2.91 12.27
CA TYR A 33 -4.15 -3.21 13.02
C TYR A 33 -3.65 -1.94 13.73
N SER A 34 -4.14 -1.69 14.93
CA SER A 34 -3.79 -0.52 15.72
C SER A 34 -2.42 -0.66 16.36
N LYS A 35 -1.62 0.40 16.39
CA LYS A 35 -0.29 0.43 17.03
C LYS A 35 -0.27 1.30 18.28
N GLN A 36 -0.95 2.44 18.26
CA GLN A 36 -1.08 3.31 19.42
C GLN A 36 -2.43 4.03 19.42
N VAL A 37 -3.01 4.20 20.60
CA VAL A 37 -4.27 4.94 20.80
C VAL A 37 -4.04 6.12 21.77
N LEU A 38 -4.74 7.22 21.52
CA LEU A 38 -4.69 8.42 22.36
C LEU A 38 -6.05 9.10 22.43
N LEU A 39 -6.57 9.28 23.63
CA LEU A 39 -7.77 10.09 23.89
C LEU A 39 -7.42 11.58 23.97
N ARG A 40 -8.07 12.40 23.14
CA ARG A 40 -7.90 13.85 23.17
C ARG A 40 -9.13 14.57 22.64
N ASN A 41 -9.65 15.52 23.42
CA ASN A 41 -10.73 16.45 23.02
C ASN A 41 -11.98 15.76 22.48
N GLY A 42 -12.45 14.67 23.12
CA GLY A 42 -13.63 13.91 22.69
C GLY A 42 -13.42 12.95 21.51
N TYR A 43 -12.18 12.79 21.08
CA TYR A 43 -11.79 11.84 20.01
C TYR A 43 -10.81 10.82 20.54
N LEU A 44 -10.92 9.60 19.99
CA LEU A 44 -9.86 8.61 20.04
C LEU A 44 -9.06 8.70 18.73
N TRP A 45 -7.78 9.01 18.85
CA TRP A 45 -6.82 9.02 17.76
C TRP A 45 -6.07 7.70 17.75
N VAL A 46 -6.03 7.03 16.59
CA VAL A 46 -5.48 5.69 16.47
C VAL A 46 -4.46 5.63 15.35
N ALA A 47 -3.20 5.44 15.71
CA ALA A 47 -2.14 5.11 14.76
C ALA A 47 -2.29 3.65 14.33
N THR A 48 -2.36 3.39 13.02
CA THR A 48 -2.57 2.05 12.48
C THR A 48 -1.55 1.70 11.39
N THR A 49 -1.56 0.46 10.94
CA THR A 49 -0.73 0.05 9.80
C THR A 49 -1.21 0.58 8.45
N GLY A 50 -2.38 1.21 8.40
CA GLY A 50 -3.01 1.73 7.17
C GLY A 50 -3.25 3.24 7.16
N GLY A 51 -2.89 3.96 8.23
CA GLY A 51 -3.11 5.39 8.39
C GLY A 51 -3.51 5.76 9.80
N LEU A 52 -4.11 6.92 9.93
CA LEU A 52 -4.61 7.45 11.18
C LEU A 52 -6.15 7.40 11.18
N VAL A 53 -6.73 6.86 12.23
CA VAL A 53 -8.17 6.93 12.49
C VAL A 53 -8.45 8.01 13.54
N LYS A 54 -9.33 8.93 13.22
CA LYS A 54 -9.92 9.87 14.17
C LYS A 54 -11.34 9.42 14.44
N PHE A 55 -11.56 8.80 15.60
CA PHE A 55 -12.85 8.25 16.02
C PHE A 55 -13.54 9.24 16.99
N ASP A 56 -14.77 9.60 16.70
CA ASP A 56 -15.59 10.50 17.53
C ASP A 56 -16.31 9.69 18.61
N LEU A 57 -16.07 10.03 19.89
CA LEU A 57 -16.63 9.32 21.02
C LEU A 57 -18.13 9.62 21.25
N SER A 58 -18.65 10.68 20.62
CA SER A 58 -20.02 11.15 20.85
C SER A 58 -21.06 10.45 19.99
N ASP A 59 -20.70 10.07 18.76
CA ASP A 59 -21.58 9.46 17.77
C ASP A 59 -21.02 8.17 17.15
N GLU A 60 -19.83 7.72 17.64
CA GLU A 60 -19.13 6.50 17.22
C GLU A 60 -18.79 6.47 15.71
N THR A 61 -18.73 7.65 15.08
CA THR A 61 -18.25 7.78 13.70
C THR A 61 -16.74 7.95 13.64
N TYR A 62 -16.15 7.70 12.46
CA TYR A 62 -14.71 7.88 12.29
C TYR A 62 -14.35 8.51 10.96
N ARG A 63 -13.19 9.16 10.95
CA ARG A 63 -12.52 9.66 9.74
C ARG A 63 -11.18 8.97 9.57
N LYS A 64 -10.92 8.47 8.36
CA LYS A 64 -9.62 7.96 7.93
C LYS A 64 -8.75 9.12 7.43
N ILE A 65 -7.50 9.10 7.79
CA ILE A 65 -6.49 10.09 7.37
C ILE A 65 -5.28 9.31 6.86
N THR A 66 -4.89 9.61 5.62
CA THR A 66 -3.82 8.90 4.90
C THR A 66 -2.85 9.89 4.27
N THR A 67 -1.94 9.43 3.43
CA THR A 67 -1.07 10.28 2.62
C THR A 67 -1.85 11.21 1.69
N VAL A 68 -3.08 10.84 1.32
CA VAL A 68 -3.99 11.71 0.53
C VAL A 68 -4.34 12.99 1.28
N GLU A 69 -4.56 12.90 2.60
CA GLU A 69 -4.87 14.05 3.45
C GLU A 69 -3.62 14.82 3.90
N GLY A 70 -2.43 14.22 3.85
CA GLY A 70 -1.18 14.89 4.19
C GLY A 70 -0.28 14.18 5.20
N LEU A 71 -0.54 12.90 5.54
CA LEU A 71 0.44 12.10 6.28
C LEU A 71 1.68 11.85 5.41
N GLY A 72 2.85 11.75 6.04
CA GLY A 72 4.09 11.38 5.37
C GLY A 72 4.20 9.87 5.06
N GLY A 73 3.38 9.05 5.72
CA GLY A 73 3.30 7.61 5.50
C GLY A 73 2.09 7.01 6.22
N ASN A 74 1.57 5.90 5.70
CA ASN A 74 0.36 5.28 6.25
C ASN A 74 0.64 4.25 7.34
N TYR A 75 1.77 3.57 7.34
CA TYR A 75 2.11 2.66 8.43
C TYR A 75 2.64 3.47 9.61
N LEU A 76 1.76 3.83 10.55
CA LEU A 76 2.09 4.60 11.75
C LEU A 76 2.39 3.66 12.93
N TYR A 77 3.52 3.88 13.60
CA TYR A 77 3.84 3.21 14.85
C TYR A 77 3.43 4.02 16.08
N SER A 78 3.50 5.36 15.97
CA SER A 78 3.34 6.21 17.14
C SER A 78 2.61 7.50 16.82
N LEU A 79 1.97 8.04 17.86
CA LEU A 79 1.37 9.35 17.88
C LEU A 79 1.60 10.01 19.24
N ALA A 80 1.83 11.32 19.21
CA ALA A 80 2.02 12.13 20.41
C ALA A 80 1.38 13.52 20.23
N VAL A 81 1.13 14.21 21.33
CA VAL A 81 0.63 15.59 21.32
C VAL A 81 1.56 16.43 22.19
N ASP A 82 2.11 17.50 21.64
CA ASP A 82 2.96 18.42 22.37
C ASP A 82 2.15 19.40 23.23
N THR A 83 2.84 20.21 24.01
CA THR A 83 2.25 21.20 24.93
C THR A 83 1.43 22.26 24.21
N SER A 84 1.70 22.52 22.92
CA SER A 84 0.93 23.45 22.07
C SER A 84 -0.37 22.85 21.54
N GLY A 85 -0.59 21.54 21.72
CA GLY A 85 -1.72 20.79 21.16
C GLY A 85 -1.51 20.34 19.72
N THR A 86 -0.29 20.40 19.20
CA THR A 86 0.11 19.88 17.89
C THR A 86 0.29 18.36 17.99
N PHE A 87 -0.24 17.65 17.02
CA PHE A 87 -0.04 16.20 16.90
C PHE A 87 1.21 15.86 16.09
N TRP A 88 1.87 14.79 16.49
CA TRP A 88 3.06 14.24 15.84
C TRP A 88 2.84 12.76 15.57
N PHE A 89 3.07 12.33 14.32
CA PHE A 89 2.89 10.95 13.90
C PHE A 89 4.19 10.40 13.35
N GLY A 90 4.62 9.26 13.85
CA GLY A 90 5.83 8.56 13.42
C GLY A 90 5.50 7.36 12.55
N ALA A 91 6.09 7.30 11.35
CA ALA A 91 5.81 6.29 10.37
C ALA A 91 6.97 5.30 10.13
N LYS A 92 6.63 4.10 9.63
CA LYS A 92 7.58 3.02 9.26
C LYS A 92 8.56 3.47 8.17
N ASN A 93 8.12 4.32 7.25
CA ASN A 93 8.95 4.84 6.16
C ASN A 93 9.90 5.98 6.58
N GLY A 94 10.03 6.26 7.88
CA GLY A 94 10.95 7.27 8.41
C GLY A 94 10.41 8.71 8.34
N THR A 95 9.14 8.90 8.06
CA THR A 95 8.54 10.24 8.07
C THR A 95 7.97 10.59 9.43
N LEU A 96 8.24 11.80 9.89
CA LEU A 96 7.63 12.46 11.05
C LEU A 96 6.63 13.48 10.54
N THR A 97 5.35 13.27 10.81
CA THR A 97 4.28 14.19 10.39
C THR A 97 3.86 15.07 11.54
N LYS A 98 3.94 16.39 11.37
CA LYS A 98 3.37 17.41 12.26
C LYS A 98 1.97 17.77 11.77
N TYR A 99 0.97 17.72 12.63
CA TYR A 99 -0.40 18.10 12.32
C TYR A 99 -0.92 19.16 13.30
N ASN A 100 -1.30 20.30 12.77
CA ASN A 100 -1.96 21.35 13.54
C ASN A 100 -3.49 21.25 13.33
N PRO A 101 -4.27 20.85 14.36
CA PRO A 101 -5.71 20.70 14.22
C PRO A 101 -6.47 22.02 14.05
N GLN A 102 -5.93 23.15 14.53
CA GLN A 102 -6.57 24.46 14.40
C GLN A 102 -6.55 24.97 12.97
N GLY A 103 -5.44 24.76 12.25
CA GLY A 103 -5.27 25.16 10.84
C GLY A 103 -5.56 24.04 9.85
N ASN A 104 -5.87 22.83 10.31
CA ASN A 104 -5.97 21.61 9.53
C ASN A 104 -4.80 21.45 8.54
N SER A 105 -3.57 21.70 9.04
CA SER A 105 -2.37 21.73 8.20
C SER A 105 -1.38 20.66 8.63
N TYR A 106 -0.75 20.04 7.63
CA TYR A 106 0.25 18.99 7.78
C TYR A 106 1.61 19.49 7.33
N ARG A 107 2.66 19.02 8.00
CA ARG A 107 4.04 19.17 7.58
C ARG A 107 4.78 17.86 7.83
N VAL A 108 5.56 17.41 6.84
CA VAL A 108 6.29 16.15 6.88
C VAL A 108 7.78 16.43 6.92
N TYR A 109 8.50 15.66 7.75
CA TYR A 109 9.95 15.66 7.88
C TYR A 109 10.46 14.25 7.61
N ASP A 110 11.48 14.10 6.78
CA ASP A 110 12.18 12.84 6.57
C ASP A 110 13.31 12.69 7.59
N LEU A 111 13.29 11.61 8.37
CA LEU A 111 14.37 11.25 9.28
C LEU A 111 15.33 10.31 8.55
N LEU A 112 16.49 10.85 8.17
CA LEU A 112 17.47 10.14 7.36
C LEU A 112 18.68 9.73 8.19
N ASP A 113 19.24 8.57 7.86
CA ASP A 113 20.53 8.10 8.35
C ASP A 113 21.67 8.81 7.59
N ARG A 114 22.90 8.58 8.01
CA ARG A 114 24.13 9.16 7.40
C ARG A 114 24.34 8.73 5.95
N ASP A 115 23.84 7.56 5.57
CA ASP A 115 23.90 7.01 4.22
C ASP A 115 22.70 7.45 3.34
N GLY A 116 21.80 8.30 3.88
CA GLY A 116 20.59 8.75 3.20
C GLY A 116 19.42 7.79 3.31
N SER A 117 19.56 6.63 3.95
CA SER A 117 18.45 5.73 4.21
C SER A 117 17.50 6.29 5.27
N ARG A 118 16.21 5.96 5.16
CA ARG A 118 15.18 6.44 6.09
C ARG A 118 15.19 5.64 7.40
N LEU A 119 15.11 6.34 8.53
CA LEU A 119 15.08 5.76 9.87
C LEU A 119 13.62 5.54 10.31
N ARG A 120 13.20 4.29 10.50
CA ARG A 120 11.84 3.96 10.97
C ARG A 120 11.59 4.58 12.35
N ILE A 121 10.49 5.32 12.49
CA ILE A 121 10.09 5.96 13.74
C ILE A 121 9.18 4.99 14.51
N LYS A 122 9.60 4.61 15.71
CA LYS A 122 8.89 3.66 16.56
C LYS A 122 8.09 4.33 17.68
N TYR A 123 8.61 5.42 18.24
CA TYR A 123 8.01 6.10 19.38
C TYR A 123 8.34 7.60 19.39
N ILE A 124 7.46 8.39 19.97
CA ILE A 124 7.64 9.85 20.10
C ILE A 124 7.26 10.27 21.50
N VAL A 125 8.16 11.01 22.17
CA VAL A 125 7.90 11.64 23.47
C VAL A 125 8.15 13.14 23.37
N PRO A 126 7.14 13.99 23.54
CA PRO A 126 7.31 15.44 23.62
C PRO A 126 8.02 15.88 24.91
N ASP A 127 8.92 16.85 24.81
CA ASP A 127 9.66 17.47 25.91
C ASP A 127 9.78 18.98 25.62
N ASP A 128 8.79 19.75 26.04
CA ASP A 128 8.64 21.19 25.78
C ASP A 128 8.74 21.55 24.29
N ASP A 129 9.85 22.16 23.88
CA ASP A 129 10.14 22.54 22.50
C ASP A 129 10.92 21.48 21.71
N LYS A 130 10.99 20.25 22.23
CA LYS A 130 11.72 19.12 21.65
C LYS A 130 10.85 17.87 21.57
N LEU A 131 11.28 16.92 20.73
CA LEU A 131 10.77 15.55 20.71
C LEU A 131 11.94 14.59 20.85
N TRP A 132 11.77 13.59 21.71
CA TRP A 132 12.60 12.40 21.70
C TRP A 132 11.94 11.37 20.79
N VAL A 133 12.64 11.00 19.72
CA VAL A 133 12.10 10.15 18.66
C VAL A 133 12.85 8.81 18.65
N GLY A 134 12.19 7.78 19.15
CA GLY A 134 12.71 6.40 19.12
C GLY A 134 12.70 5.83 17.72
N LEU A 135 13.84 5.26 17.31
CA LEU A 135 14.10 4.80 15.95
C LEU A 135 14.49 3.32 15.93
N ASN A 136 14.52 2.73 14.74
CA ASN A 136 15.12 1.41 14.54
C ASN A 136 16.65 1.38 14.75
N LYS A 137 17.30 2.53 14.92
CA LYS A 137 18.75 2.66 15.15
C LYS A 137 19.06 3.72 16.20
N GLY A 138 18.42 3.63 17.38
CA GLY A 138 18.66 4.57 18.48
C GLY A 138 17.54 5.54 18.73
N VAL A 139 17.86 6.71 19.28
CA VAL A 139 16.91 7.80 19.57
C VAL A 139 17.44 9.13 19.03
N SER A 140 16.59 9.90 18.38
CA SER A 140 16.92 11.28 17.93
C SER A 140 16.27 12.32 18.81
N LEU A 141 17.00 13.40 19.05
CA LEU A 141 16.48 14.65 19.59
C LEU A 141 16.08 15.57 18.44
N PHE A 142 14.79 15.80 18.29
CA PHE A 142 14.23 16.70 17.28
C PHE A 142 13.82 18.03 17.92
N GLN A 143 14.38 19.14 17.46
CA GLN A 143 14.06 20.49 17.95
C GLN A 143 12.88 21.04 17.17
N ILE A 144 11.89 21.54 17.91
CA ILE A 144 10.71 22.21 17.36
C ILE A 144 10.98 23.72 17.32
N TYR A 145 10.76 24.32 16.16
CA TYR A 145 10.73 25.77 15.99
C TYR A 145 9.30 26.23 15.65
N LYS A 146 9.05 27.55 15.73
CA LYS A 146 7.73 28.13 15.47
C LYS A 146 7.10 27.64 14.15
N ASN A 147 7.89 27.56 13.08
CA ASN A 147 7.42 27.19 11.75
C ASN A 147 8.17 25.99 11.14
N ASP A 148 9.12 25.39 11.89
CA ASP A 148 9.98 24.31 11.37
C ASP A 148 10.38 23.32 12.46
N GLY A 149 11.34 22.46 12.16
CA GLY A 149 11.98 21.55 13.09
C GLY A 149 13.13 20.79 12.41
N GLU A 150 14.08 20.35 13.19
CA GLU A 150 15.23 19.59 12.70
C GLU A 150 15.75 18.59 13.72
N ILE A 151 16.41 17.53 13.27
CA ILE A 151 17.18 16.65 14.14
C ILE A 151 18.42 17.40 14.62
N LYS A 152 18.60 17.47 15.95
CA LYS A 152 19.81 18.01 16.56
C LYS A 152 20.88 16.95 16.64
N GLU A 153 20.53 15.80 17.21
CA GLU A 153 21.44 14.70 17.49
C GLU A 153 20.71 13.36 17.37
N THR A 154 21.46 12.31 17.09
CA THR A 154 20.96 10.91 17.11
C THR A 154 21.91 10.08 17.97
N TYR A 155 21.40 9.58 19.07
CA TYR A 155 22.09 8.71 20.02
C TYR A 155 21.88 7.26 19.63
N ARG A 156 22.96 6.51 19.37
CA ARG A 156 22.93 5.15 18.79
C ARG A 156 23.52 4.09 19.69
N HIS A 157 24.11 4.49 20.80
CA HIS A 157 24.76 3.59 21.74
C HIS A 157 24.41 4.03 23.17
N PHE A 158 23.90 3.10 23.98
CA PHE A 158 23.36 3.36 25.31
C PHE A 158 24.08 2.49 26.34
N GLY A 159 25.12 3.01 26.99
CA GLY A 159 25.89 2.27 27.98
C GLY A 159 26.48 0.97 27.40
N ASN A 160 26.11 -0.16 27.98
CA ASN A 160 26.59 -1.48 27.56
C ASN A 160 25.68 -2.19 26.55
N LEU A 161 24.66 -1.51 26.02
CA LEU A 161 23.80 -2.07 24.96
C LEU A 161 24.52 -2.06 23.60
N ASP A 162 24.03 -2.89 22.67
CA ASP A 162 24.54 -2.92 21.29
C ASP A 162 24.40 -1.55 20.61
N GLN A 163 25.31 -1.25 19.67
CA GLN A 163 25.17 -0.06 18.82
C GLN A 163 24.00 -0.21 17.86
N GLU A 164 23.39 0.92 17.46
CA GLU A 164 22.28 0.99 16.52
C GLU A 164 21.08 0.12 16.91
N ILE A 165 20.83 -0.02 18.22
CA ILE A 165 19.73 -0.83 18.75
C ILE A 165 18.38 -0.16 18.52
N GLU A 166 17.34 -0.94 18.23
CA GLU A 166 15.97 -0.45 18.06
C GLU A 166 15.38 -0.01 19.40
N VAL A 167 14.81 1.19 19.44
CA VAL A 167 14.12 1.80 20.59
C VAL A 167 12.61 1.67 20.40
N ASN A 168 11.96 0.87 21.26
CA ASN A 168 10.52 0.62 21.19
C ASN A 168 9.69 1.68 21.91
N SER A 169 10.21 2.25 22.98
CA SER A 169 9.51 3.19 23.85
C SER A 169 10.48 4.11 24.59
N ALA A 170 9.98 5.25 25.03
CA ALA A 170 10.73 6.13 25.92
C ALA A 170 9.79 6.80 26.91
N ALA A 171 10.31 7.21 28.07
CA ALA A 171 9.61 8.02 29.05
C ALA A 171 10.55 9.08 29.64
N LEU A 172 9.97 10.18 30.11
CA LEU A 172 10.70 11.27 30.74
C LEU A 172 10.33 11.35 32.22
N THR A 173 11.34 11.56 33.05
CA THR A 173 11.20 12.17 34.37
C THR A 173 11.54 13.67 34.25
N PRO A 174 11.41 14.46 35.28
CA PRO A 174 11.86 15.87 35.23
C PRO A 174 13.33 16.01 34.82
N THR A 175 14.20 15.05 35.17
CA THR A 175 15.65 15.12 34.97
C THR A 175 16.24 14.10 34.03
N GLN A 176 15.51 13.03 33.67
CA GLN A 176 16.06 11.90 32.92
C GLN A 176 15.22 11.54 31.71
N ILE A 177 15.88 11.00 30.69
CA ILE A 177 15.29 10.24 29.61
C ILE A 177 15.53 8.74 29.82
N TRP A 178 14.47 7.94 29.76
CA TRP A 178 14.50 6.48 29.80
C TRP A 178 14.12 5.92 28.42
N VAL A 179 14.88 4.95 27.92
CA VAL A 179 14.64 4.31 26.63
C VAL A 179 14.53 2.80 26.80
N GLY A 180 13.43 2.24 26.36
CA GLY A 180 13.18 0.79 26.27
C GLY A 180 13.56 0.28 24.90
N THR A 181 14.38 -0.76 24.83
CA THR A 181 14.93 -1.31 23.59
C THR A 181 14.59 -2.80 23.44
N VAL A 182 14.90 -3.35 22.28
CA VAL A 182 14.74 -4.81 22.01
C VAL A 182 15.72 -5.67 22.82
N LYS A 183 16.72 -5.08 23.51
CA LYS A 183 17.73 -5.82 24.31
C LYS A 183 18.06 -5.17 25.64
N GLY A 184 17.11 -4.48 26.26
CA GLY A 184 17.28 -3.87 27.56
C GLY A 184 16.66 -2.50 27.68
N VAL A 185 16.97 -1.85 28.79
CA VAL A 185 16.55 -0.48 29.09
C VAL A 185 17.76 0.37 29.42
N ALA A 186 17.74 1.64 29.03
CA ALA A 186 18.80 2.58 29.41
C ALA A 186 18.19 3.91 29.82
N PHE A 187 18.96 4.68 30.62
CA PHE A 187 18.59 6.04 30.96
C PHE A 187 19.82 6.96 31.05
N ALA A 188 19.58 8.25 30.91
CA ALA A 188 20.59 9.28 31.10
C ALA A 188 19.94 10.58 31.62
N PRO A 189 20.71 11.50 32.22
CA PRO A 189 20.24 12.87 32.47
C PRO A 189 19.90 13.53 31.12
N LYS A 190 18.67 14.03 30.96
CA LYS A 190 18.21 14.57 29.65
C LYS A 190 18.92 15.85 29.23
N ASP A 191 19.51 16.60 30.20
CA ASP A 191 20.24 17.86 29.98
C ASP A 191 21.76 17.62 29.93
N ASP A 192 22.25 16.39 29.87
CA ASP A 192 23.66 16.07 29.74
C ASP A 192 24.20 16.57 28.40
N PRO A 193 25.26 17.42 28.39
CA PRO A 193 25.76 18.03 27.16
C PRO A 193 26.48 17.05 26.23
N ASN A 194 26.73 15.80 26.65
CA ASN A 194 27.51 14.82 25.90
C ASN A 194 26.85 13.43 25.84
N LEU A 195 25.56 13.36 25.54
CA LEU A 195 24.84 12.08 25.37
C LEU A 195 25.29 11.28 24.12
N LEU A 196 26.11 11.84 23.25
CA LEU A 196 26.76 11.12 22.15
C LEU A 196 27.81 10.14 22.66
N ASP A 197 28.39 10.37 23.83
CA ASP A 197 29.26 9.43 24.52
C ASP A 197 28.40 8.41 25.26
N TYR A 198 28.47 7.17 24.82
CA TYR A 198 27.67 6.07 25.39
C TYR A 198 27.91 5.85 26.90
N SER A 199 29.06 6.26 27.43
CA SER A 199 29.40 6.11 28.86
C SER A 199 28.56 7.01 29.78
N HIS A 200 27.85 8.02 29.22
CA HIS A 200 26.92 8.87 29.93
C HIS A 200 25.53 8.22 30.09
N TRP A 201 25.31 7.05 29.45
CA TRP A 201 24.10 6.27 29.58
C TRP A 201 24.31 5.11 30.57
N TYR A 202 23.33 4.91 31.43
CA TYR A 202 23.24 3.74 32.32
C TYR A 202 22.30 2.74 31.66
N SER A 203 22.69 1.43 31.63
CA SER A 203 21.89 0.41 30.95
C SER A 203 21.78 -0.88 31.76
N PHE A 204 20.67 -1.59 31.52
CA PHE A 204 20.37 -2.91 32.14
C PHE A 204 19.91 -3.89 31.06
N VAL A 205 20.42 -5.11 31.15
CA VAL A 205 20.03 -6.25 30.31
C VAL A 205 19.55 -7.41 31.18
N SER A 206 18.94 -8.42 30.55
CA SER A 206 18.51 -9.62 31.27
C SER A 206 19.63 -10.26 32.08
N GLY A 207 19.28 -10.75 33.27
CA GLY A 207 20.24 -11.30 34.25
C GLY A 207 20.96 -10.25 35.09
N GLN A 208 20.79 -8.94 34.82
CA GLN A 208 21.39 -7.87 35.61
C GLN A 208 20.37 -7.23 36.56
N LYS A 209 20.78 -7.07 37.81
CA LYS A 209 20.01 -6.30 38.81
C LYS A 209 18.52 -6.67 38.92
N GLY A 210 18.17 -7.94 38.70
CA GLY A 210 16.80 -8.45 38.81
C GLY A 210 15.95 -8.39 37.52
N LEU A 211 16.42 -7.76 36.45
CA LEU A 211 15.73 -7.77 35.17
C LEU A 211 15.84 -9.18 34.53
N SER A 212 14.70 -9.83 34.26
CA SER A 212 14.68 -11.19 33.71
C SER A 212 14.33 -11.31 32.24
N ASN A 213 14.04 -10.19 31.58
CA ASN A 213 13.76 -10.14 30.16
C ASN A 213 14.35 -8.90 29.49
N ASP A 214 14.91 -9.04 28.30
CA ASP A 214 15.59 -7.97 27.59
C ASP A 214 14.66 -7.10 26.76
N THR A 215 13.61 -7.68 26.18
CA THR A 215 12.73 -6.92 25.28
C THR A 215 11.79 -6.04 26.08
N VAL A 216 12.09 -4.74 26.07
CA VAL A 216 11.26 -3.71 26.69
C VAL A 216 10.36 -3.11 25.62
N ASN A 217 9.05 -3.30 25.75
CA ASN A 217 8.05 -2.82 24.79
C ASN A 217 7.54 -1.42 25.15
N THR A 218 7.42 -1.13 26.45
CA THR A 218 6.92 0.16 26.96
C THR A 218 7.66 0.57 28.22
N VAL A 219 7.84 1.86 28.38
CA VAL A 219 8.37 2.51 29.58
C VAL A 219 7.35 3.50 30.08
N LEU A 220 7.02 3.45 31.37
CA LEU A 220 6.10 4.37 32.04
C LEU A 220 6.81 5.03 33.23
N SER A 221 6.71 6.35 33.33
CA SER A 221 7.12 7.14 34.49
C SER A 221 5.90 7.63 35.23
N VAL A 222 5.82 7.36 36.54
CA VAL A 222 4.76 7.85 37.43
C VAL A 222 5.42 8.44 38.67
N ASP A 223 5.34 9.74 38.88
CA ASP A 223 5.91 10.43 40.05
C ASP A 223 7.40 10.05 40.32
N GLU A 224 8.20 9.96 39.23
CA GLU A 224 9.61 9.53 39.20
C GLU A 224 9.83 8.00 39.39
N GLU A 225 8.83 7.22 39.72
CA GLU A 225 8.88 5.77 39.67
C GLU A 225 8.83 5.28 38.22
N ILE A 226 9.66 4.28 37.90
CA ILE A 226 9.78 3.74 36.53
C ILE A 226 9.27 2.31 36.49
N TYR A 227 8.32 2.10 35.60
CA TYR A 227 7.79 0.80 35.25
C TYR A 227 8.13 0.46 33.79
N ILE A 228 8.50 -0.79 33.54
CA ILE A 228 8.69 -1.28 32.17
C ILE A 228 7.80 -2.50 31.90
N GLY A 229 7.16 -2.49 30.73
CA GLY A 229 6.46 -3.65 30.19
C GLY A 229 7.36 -4.41 29.24
N THR A 230 7.48 -5.72 29.44
CA THR A 230 8.37 -6.61 28.69
C THR A 230 7.61 -7.76 28.04
N ASN A 231 8.33 -8.63 27.32
CA ASN A 231 7.76 -9.90 26.85
C ASN A 231 7.47 -10.90 27.97
N ASN A 232 7.79 -10.56 29.23
CA ASN A 232 7.58 -11.44 30.39
C ASN A 232 7.14 -10.65 31.63
N GLY A 233 6.14 -9.78 31.48
CA GLY A 233 5.54 -9.07 32.59
C GLY A 233 5.99 -7.63 32.76
N VAL A 234 5.63 -7.06 33.91
CA VAL A 234 5.93 -5.68 34.31
C VAL A 234 7.02 -5.70 35.39
N PHE A 235 8.04 -4.86 35.19
CA PHE A 235 9.10 -4.64 36.18
C PHE A 235 9.06 -3.21 36.69
N GLU A 236 9.40 -3.05 37.96
CA GLU A 236 9.52 -1.75 38.65
C GLU A 236 10.97 -1.50 39.03
N PHE A 237 11.44 -0.29 38.84
CA PHE A 237 12.80 0.14 39.14
C PHE A 237 12.92 0.68 40.56
N ASN A 238 13.79 0.11 41.35
CA ASN A 238 14.16 0.63 42.65
C ASN A 238 15.40 1.56 42.51
N SER A 239 15.19 2.83 42.71
CA SER A 239 16.24 3.86 42.58
C SER A 239 17.30 3.79 43.70
N MET A 240 17.01 3.20 44.86
CA MET A 240 17.93 3.17 46.01
C MET A 240 19.13 2.25 45.75
N ASP A 241 18.91 1.11 45.10
CA ASP A 241 19.96 0.11 44.81
C ASP A 241 20.16 -0.17 43.33
N SER A 242 19.47 0.57 42.48
CA SER A 242 19.46 0.46 41.02
C SER A 242 19.12 -0.98 40.57
N SER A 243 18.07 -1.55 41.15
CA SER A 243 17.60 -2.91 40.84
C SER A 243 16.19 -2.91 40.24
N TRP A 244 15.86 -4.01 39.56
CA TRP A 244 14.52 -4.26 39.01
C TRP A 244 13.82 -5.34 39.82
N SER A 245 12.55 -5.14 40.13
CA SER A 245 11.70 -6.17 40.71
C SER A 245 10.53 -6.50 39.79
N LEU A 246 10.18 -7.77 39.65
CA LEU A 246 8.98 -8.17 38.90
C LEU A 246 7.75 -7.74 39.69
N SER A 247 7.05 -6.71 39.15
CA SER A 247 5.79 -6.22 39.74
C SER A 247 4.60 -7.14 39.50
N GLY A 248 4.63 -7.91 38.39
CA GLY A 248 3.60 -8.92 38.07
C GLY A 248 3.47 -9.21 36.60
N LEU A 249 2.37 -9.87 36.20
CA LEU A 249 2.02 -10.27 34.83
C LEU A 249 3.08 -11.17 34.17
N ASN A 250 3.81 -11.96 34.95
CA ASN A 250 4.78 -12.91 34.44
C ASN A 250 4.13 -13.87 33.41
N ASN A 251 4.88 -14.21 32.37
CA ASN A 251 4.46 -14.97 31.19
C ASN A 251 3.45 -14.26 30.27
N LEU A 252 3.19 -12.96 30.46
CA LEU A 252 2.43 -12.14 29.52
C LEU A 252 3.35 -11.17 28.79
N ILE A 253 3.05 -10.94 27.51
CA ILE A 253 3.65 -9.86 26.75
C ILE A 253 2.88 -8.59 27.08
N VAL A 254 3.57 -7.61 27.67
CA VAL A 254 3.02 -6.30 27.98
C VAL A 254 3.40 -5.34 26.85
N HIS A 255 2.43 -4.85 26.12
CA HIS A 255 2.65 -3.98 24.97
C HIS A 255 2.63 -2.50 25.34
N ASP A 256 1.75 -2.10 26.26
CA ASP A 256 1.59 -0.70 26.68
C ASP A 256 1.27 -0.59 28.17
N LEU A 257 1.75 0.48 28.78
CA LEU A 257 1.46 0.85 30.15
C LEU A 257 0.94 2.29 30.20
N LYS A 258 -0.16 2.52 30.92
CA LYS A 258 -0.73 3.86 31.13
C LYS A 258 -1.12 4.06 32.59
N TYR A 259 -0.87 5.26 33.08
CA TYR A 259 -1.30 5.68 34.41
C TYR A 259 -2.54 6.58 34.31
N SER A 260 -3.56 6.26 35.05
CA SER A 260 -4.77 7.09 35.15
C SER A 260 -5.45 6.90 36.52
N SER A 261 -5.82 8.02 37.16
CA SER A 261 -6.61 8.02 38.39
C SER A 261 -6.07 7.09 39.52
N GLY A 262 -4.73 7.10 39.71
CA GLY A 262 -4.08 6.32 40.77
C GLY A 262 -3.85 4.84 40.43
N LYS A 263 -4.09 4.42 39.18
CA LYS A 263 -3.95 3.03 38.72
C LYS A 263 -3.05 2.94 37.50
N ILE A 264 -2.32 1.82 37.37
CA ILE A 264 -1.60 1.49 36.16
C ILE A 264 -2.42 0.48 35.36
N TYR A 265 -2.58 0.74 34.05
CA TYR A 265 -3.25 -0.12 33.11
C TYR A 265 -2.24 -0.73 32.15
N ALA A 266 -2.32 -2.04 31.95
CA ALA A 266 -1.46 -2.77 31.03
C ALA A 266 -2.28 -3.35 29.86
N GLY A 267 -1.93 -2.97 28.63
CA GLY A 267 -2.37 -3.65 27.41
C GLY A 267 -1.45 -4.83 27.13
N THR A 268 -2.01 -6.04 27.01
CA THR A 268 -1.23 -7.27 26.89
C THR A 268 -1.72 -8.15 25.73
N ASN A 269 -0.99 -9.23 25.46
CA ASN A 269 -1.44 -10.31 24.55
C ASN A 269 -2.60 -11.15 25.11
N SER A 270 -3.15 -10.82 26.29
CA SER A 270 -4.24 -11.52 26.96
C SER A 270 -5.29 -10.58 27.55
N GLY A 271 -5.49 -9.39 26.95
CA GLY A 271 -6.45 -8.38 27.41
C GLY A 271 -5.79 -7.28 28.23
N VAL A 272 -6.62 -6.53 28.97
CA VAL A 272 -6.19 -5.44 29.85
C VAL A 272 -6.11 -5.91 31.29
N TYR A 273 -5.03 -5.49 31.98
CA TYR A 273 -4.85 -5.67 33.40
C TYR A 273 -4.73 -4.32 34.10
N VAL A 274 -5.16 -4.26 35.35
CA VAL A 274 -5.12 -3.05 36.18
C VAL A 274 -4.35 -3.35 37.47
N TYR A 275 -3.39 -2.51 37.79
CA TYR A 275 -2.67 -2.50 39.06
C TYR A 275 -3.29 -1.48 40.01
N GLU A 276 -3.80 -1.99 41.12
CA GLU A 276 -4.43 -1.21 42.17
C GLU A 276 -4.22 -1.93 43.51
N SER A 277 -3.93 -1.21 44.57
CA SER A 277 -3.71 -1.78 45.93
C SER A 277 -2.68 -2.92 45.90
N ASP A 278 -1.53 -2.67 45.30
CA ASP A 278 -0.37 -3.56 45.19
C ASP A 278 -0.65 -4.91 44.49
N SER A 279 -1.65 -4.98 43.67
CA SER A 279 -1.98 -6.22 42.94
C SER A 279 -2.52 -5.95 41.53
N TRP A 280 -2.19 -6.89 40.61
CA TRP A 280 -2.73 -6.89 39.25
C TRP A 280 -4.02 -7.71 39.18
N SER A 281 -5.04 -7.17 38.53
CA SER A 281 -6.29 -7.88 38.23
C SER A 281 -6.64 -7.72 36.76
N GLN A 282 -7.18 -8.77 36.14
CA GLN A 282 -7.64 -8.73 34.75
C GLN A 282 -8.99 -8.03 34.64
N VAL A 283 -9.11 -7.12 33.70
CA VAL A 283 -10.42 -6.56 33.30
C VAL A 283 -11.21 -7.65 32.59
N SER A 284 -12.52 -7.71 32.83
CA SER A 284 -13.39 -8.70 32.17
C SER A 284 -13.14 -8.73 30.66
N ILE A 285 -13.03 -9.93 30.10
CA ILE A 285 -12.83 -10.15 28.65
C ILE A 285 -14.15 -10.36 27.89
N SER A 286 -15.29 -10.22 28.57
CA SER A 286 -16.61 -10.41 27.95
C SER A 286 -16.84 -9.42 26.81
N GLY A 287 -17.07 -9.93 25.60
CA GLY A 287 -17.28 -9.15 24.38
C GLY A 287 -16.00 -8.79 23.63
N LEU A 288 -14.81 -9.07 24.15
CA LEU A 288 -13.54 -8.74 23.52
C LEU A 288 -13.28 -9.65 22.30
N ALA A 289 -13.21 -9.08 21.10
CA ALA A 289 -13.02 -9.83 19.86
C ALA A 289 -11.56 -10.30 19.64
N ASN A 290 -10.59 -9.52 20.14
CA ASN A 290 -9.17 -9.86 20.04
C ASN A 290 -8.47 -9.51 21.35
N TRP A 291 -7.78 -10.49 21.94
CA TRP A 291 -7.14 -10.35 23.24
C TRP A 291 -5.75 -9.70 23.16
N ASN A 292 -5.19 -9.62 21.96
CA ASN A 292 -3.89 -8.96 21.73
C ASN A 292 -4.08 -7.45 21.57
N LEU A 293 -3.83 -6.71 22.65
CA LEU A 293 -4.07 -5.27 22.74
C LEU A 293 -2.74 -4.52 22.74
N ASN A 294 -2.48 -3.79 21.64
CA ASN A 294 -1.22 -3.10 21.43
C ASN A 294 -1.08 -1.80 22.20
N SER A 295 -2.18 -1.13 22.52
CA SER A 295 -2.15 0.13 23.27
C SER A 295 -3.49 0.38 23.96
N VAL A 296 -3.45 1.08 25.08
CA VAL A 296 -4.65 1.43 25.88
C VAL A 296 -4.69 2.94 26.16
N SER A 297 -5.91 3.47 26.32
CA SER A 297 -6.16 4.83 26.77
C SER A 297 -7.40 4.87 27.65
N ILE A 298 -7.37 5.65 28.73
CA ILE A 298 -8.40 5.63 29.77
C ILE A 298 -9.11 6.98 29.83
N GLU A 299 -10.44 6.97 29.77
CA GLU A 299 -11.26 8.14 30.00
C GLU A 299 -11.27 8.54 31.47
N THR A 300 -11.57 9.79 31.74
CA THR A 300 -11.81 10.28 33.12
C THR A 300 -13.01 9.59 33.79
N SER A 301 -13.95 9.07 33.01
CA SER A 301 -15.06 8.23 33.46
C SER A 301 -14.65 6.84 33.95
N GLY A 302 -13.43 6.40 33.61
CA GLY A 302 -12.92 5.05 33.86
C GLY A 302 -13.16 4.06 32.70
N ASN A 303 -13.79 4.48 31.60
CA ASN A 303 -13.88 3.63 30.40
C ASN A 303 -12.50 3.43 29.78
N ILE A 304 -12.26 2.24 29.23
CA ILE A 304 -10.99 1.88 28.64
C ILE A 304 -11.18 1.75 27.13
N TRP A 305 -10.32 2.41 26.38
CA TRP A 305 -10.22 2.25 24.93
C TRP A 305 -8.91 1.52 24.61
N ALA A 306 -8.97 0.58 23.69
CA ALA A 306 -7.79 -0.15 23.29
C ALA A 306 -7.74 -0.35 21.77
N GLY A 307 -6.50 -0.38 21.25
CA GLY A 307 -6.20 -0.77 19.89
C GLY A 307 -5.82 -2.23 19.81
N THR A 308 -6.40 -2.98 18.87
CA THR A 308 -6.21 -4.41 18.71
C THR A 308 -5.26 -4.77 17.57
N GLU A 309 -4.74 -5.97 17.58
CA GLU A 309 -3.96 -6.55 16.47
C GLU A 309 -4.91 -7.23 15.47
N GLY A 310 -5.57 -6.43 14.62
CA GLY A 310 -6.37 -6.91 13.48
C GLY A 310 -7.90 -6.82 13.63
N SER A 311 -8.44 -6.43 14.81
CA SER A 311 -9.89 -6.29 15.02
C SER A 311 -10.33 -4.84 15.25
N GLY A 312 -9.51 -3.86 14.84
CA GLY A 312 -9.82 -2.44 14.95
C GLY A 312 -9.66 -1.89 16.36
N ILE A 313 -10.68 -1.20 16.85
CA ILE A 313 -10.72 -0.50 18.12
C ILE A 313 -11.71 -1.22 19.04
N THR A 314 -11.45 -1.21 20.33
CA THR A 314 -12.38 -1.76 21.32
C THR A 314 -12.53 -0.84 22.53
N ALA A 315 -13.74 -0.77 23.09
CA ALA A 315 -14.06 0.04 24.25
C ALA A 315 -14.67 -0.81 25.37
N TYR A 316 -14.18 -0.64 26.60
CA TYR A 316 -14.73 -1.27 27.79
C TYR A 316 -15.54 -0.26 28.59
N ALA A 317 -16.83 -0.52 28.71
CA ALA A 317 -17.76 0.23 29.52
C ALA A 317 -18.82 -0.71 30.10
N ASN A 318 -19.35 -0.43 31.29
CA ASN A 318 -20.40 -1.22 31.93
C ASN A 318 -20.10 -2.73 31.99
N SER A 319 -18.84 -3.09 32.24
CA SER A 319 -18.35 -4.48 32.37
C SER A 319 -18.40 -5.31 31.08
N TYR A 320 -18.44 -4.65 29.91
CA TYR A 320 -18.50 -5.29 28.61
C TYR A 320 -17.62 -4.56 27.57
N TRP A 321 -17.03 -5.31 26.61
CA TRP A 321 -16.27 -4.77 25.47
C TRP A 321 -17.16 -4.63 24.24
N THR A 322 -17.13 -3.47 23.62
CA THR A 322 -17.71 -3.22 22.30
C THR A 322 -16.57 -3.05 21.29
N ASN A 323 -16.69 -3.71 20.12
CA ASN A 323 -15.65 -3.70 19.10
C ASN A 323 -16.09 -2.88 17.88
N PHE A 324 -15.20 -2.06 17.34
CA PHE A 324 -15.40 -1.18 16.19
C PHE A 324 -14.40 -1.53 15.11
N GLN A 325 -14.87 -2.14 14.04
CA GLN A 325 -14.05 -2.40 12.86
C GLN A 325 -14.03 -1.17 11.95
N ILE A 326 -12.87 -0.93 11.35
CA ILE A 326 -12.68 0.16 10.39
C ILE A 326 -12.80 -0.43 8.99
N ASP A 327 -13.74 0.07 8.18
CA ASP A 327 -13.94 -0.39 6.81
C ASP A 327 -12.65 -0.30 6.01
N GLY A 328 -12.42 -1.27 5.13
CA GLY A 328 -11.22 -1.27 4.29
C GLY A 328 -10.91 -2.66 3.76
N PRO A 329 -9.83 -2.79 2.99
CA PRO A 329 -9.38 -4.09 2.52
C PRO A 329 -8.92 -4.96 3.69
N PRO A 330 -8.95 -6.30 3.56
CA PRO A 330 -8.53 -7.19 4.63
C PRO A 330 -7.02 -7.18 4.90
N GLY A 331 -6.21 -6.60 3.99
CA GLY A 331 -4.75 -6.46 4.16
C GLY A 331 -4.19 -5.26 3.40
N ASN A 332 -2.92 -4.95 3.59
CA ASN A 332 -2.26 -3.79 2.99
C ASN A 332 -1.27 -4.12 1.86
N ILE A 333 -0.87 -5.39 1.67
CA ILE A 333 0.11 -5.77 0.64
C ILE A 333 -0.63 -6.32 -0.58
N PHE A 334 -0.72 -5.54 -1.66
CA PHE A 334 -1.42 -5.94 -2.88
C PHE A 334 -0.44 -6.35 -3.96
N ASN A 335 -0.47 -7.63 -4.36
CA ASN A 335 0.46 -8.21 -5.34
C ASN A 335 -0.15 -8.46 -6.72
N LYS A 336 -1.48 -8.66 -6.85
CA LYS A 336 -2.17 -8.66 -8.14
C LYS A 336 -3.61 -8.18 -8.03
N ILE A 337 -4.12 -7.66 -9.17
CA ILE A 337 -5.47 -7.09 -9.28
C ILE A 337 -6.04 -7.49 -10.64
N ALA A 338 -7.23 -8.08 -10.64
CA ALA A 338 -8.05 -8.30 -11.83
C ALA A 338 -9.29 -7.40 -11.77
N ILE A 339 -9.74 -6.87 -12.90
CA ILE A 339 -10.81 -5.89 -12.99
C ILE A 339 -11.93 -6.44 -13.87
N GLU A 340 -13.15 -6.53 -13.35
CA GLU A 340 -14.34 -6.85 -14.12
C GLU A 340 -14.83 -5.63 -14.93
N ASP A 341 -15.53 -5.86 -16.03
CA ASP A 341 -16.15 -4.81 -16.85
C ASP A 341 -17.10 -3.93 -16.02
N GLY A 342 -17.76 -4.49 -15.02
CA GLY A 342 -18.57 -3.80 -14.03
C GLY A 342 -17.78 -2.85 -13.09
N GLY A 343 -16.44 -2.93 -13.06
CA GLY A 343 -15.55 -2.14 -12.19
C GLY A 343 -15.31 -2.75 -10.82
N LYS A 344 -15.86 -3.91 -10.56
CA LYS A 344 -15.45 -4.70 -9.40
C LYS A 344 -14.02 -5.16 -9.60
N ILE A 345 -13.21 -5.07 -8.54
CA ILE A 345 -11.83 -5.55 -8.56
C ILE A 345 -11.68 -6.78 -7.67
N TRP A 346 -10.83 -7.68 -8.09
CA TRP A 346 -10.40 -8.86 -7.35
C TRP A 346 -8.92 -8.72 -7.04
N CYS A 347 -8.53 -8.96 -5.81
CA CYS A 347 -7.17 -8.73 -5.33
C CYS A 347 -6.59 -10.00 -4.69
N SER A 348 -5.31 -10.24 -4.93
CA SER A 348 -4.49 -11.13 -4.12
C SER A 348 -3.55 -10.30 -3.22
N ASN A 349 -3.23 -10.84 -2.06
CA ASN A 349 -2.49 -10.12 -1.02
C ASN A 349 -1.42 -11.04 -0.41
N TRP A 350 -0.18 -10.57 -0.25
CA TRP A 350 0.92 -11.34 0.36
C TRP A 350 0.71 -11.68 1.84
N SER A 351 -0.25 -11.04 2.51
CA SER A 351 -0.71 -11.51 3.82
C SER A 351 -1.57 -12.77 3.74
N GLY A 352 -1.77 -13.30 2.53
CA GLY A 352 -2.46 -14.55 2.25
C GLY A 352 -3.93 -14.39 1.89
N ILE A 353 -4.46 -13.18 1.92
CA ILE A 353 -5.88 -12.92 1.82
C ILE A 353 -6.27 -12.57 0.38
N GLY A 354 -7.21 -13.33 -0.21
CA GLY A 354 -7.92 -12.93 -1.41
C GLY A 354 -9.13 -12.07 -1.07
N SER A 355 -9.40 -11.07 -1.88
CA SER A 355 -10.50 -10.14 -1.63
C SER A 355 -11.11 -9.59 -2.90
N SER A 356 -12.30 -9.03 -2.80
CA SER A 356 -12.91 -8.25 -3.87
C SER A 356 -13.47 -6.93 -3.35
N PHE A 357 -13.57 -5.93 -4.22
CA PHE A 357 -14.14 -4.63 -3.94
C PHE A 357 -15.15 -4.24 -5.02
N ASP A 358 -16.38 -3.97 -4.63
CA ASP A 358 -17.49 -3.66 -5.55
C ASP A 358 -17.63 -2.16 -5.85
N GLY A 359 -16.71 -1.34 -5.36
CA GLY A 359 -16.76 0.12 -5.42
C GLY A 359 -17.23 0.75 -4.10
N ILE A 360 -17.79 -0.01 -3.19
CA ILE A 360 -18.31 0.41 -1.88
C ILE A 360 -17.73 -0.46 -0.77
N ASN A 361 -17.86 -1.78 -0.88
CA ASN A 361 -17.52 -2.74 0.16
C ASN A 361 -16.38 -3.67 -0.25
N TRP A 362 -15.58 -4.07 0.74
CA TRP A 362 -14.59 -5.12 0.62
C TRP A 362 -15.14 -6.44 1.11
N TYR A 363 -14.83 -7.53 0.38
CA TYR A 363 -15.24 -8.90 0.69
C TYR A 363 -14.01 -9.79 0.73
N GLU A 364 -13.83 -10.51 1.81
CA GLU A 364 -12.78 -11.51 1.98
C GLU A 364 -13.26 -12.87 1.51
N ILE A 365 -12.36 -13.68 0.92
CA ILE A 365 -12.71 -14.99 0.37
C ILE A 365 -12.15 -16.17 1.17
N GLN A 366 -11.25 -15.95 2.11
CA GLN A 366 -10.56 -17.00 2.88
C GLN A 366 -11.51 -17.90 3.68
N ASP A 367 -12.43 -17.31 4.41
CA ASP A 367 -13.41 -18.04 5.22
C ASP A 367 -14.32 -18.92 4.36
N THR A 368 -14.66 -18.44 3.15
CA THR A 368 -15.41 -19.23 2.17
C THR A 368 -14.60 -20.43 1.72
N LEU A 369 -13.31 -20.28 1.36
CA LEU A 369 -12.46 -21.38 0.93
C LEU A 369 -12.17 -22.36 2.06
N HIS A 370 -11.97 -21.87 3.28
CA HIS A 370 -11.84 -22.74 4.45
C HIS A 370 -13.09 -23.57 4.69
N THR A 371 -14.26 -22.96 4.59
CA THR A 371 -15.56 -23.64 4.77
C THR A 371 -15.78 -24.70 3.69
N LEU A 372 -15.44 -24.43 2.43
CA LEU A 372 -15.66 -25.32 1.31
C LEU A 372 -14.62 -26.45 1.20
N PHE A 373 -13.35 -26.17 1.47
CA PHE A 373 -12.23 -27.06 1.19
C PHE A 373 -11.37 -27.40 2.40
N GLY A 374 -11.60 -26.77 3.56
CA GLY A 374 -10.82 -27.02 4.78
C GLY A 374 -9.40 -26.46 4.78
N ILE A 375 -9.09 -25.50 3.87
CA ILE A 375 -7.74 -24.96 3.68
C ILE A 375 -7.74 -23.42 3.79
N PHE A 376 -6.63 -22.87 4.28
CA PHE A 376 -6.34 -21.42 4.29
C PHE A 376 -5.19 -21.14 3.32
N PRO A 377 -5.46 -21.03 2.00
CA PRO A 377 -4.42 -20.82 1.01
C PRO A 377 -3.93 -19.35 1.05
N TRP A 378 -2.63 -19.15 0.80
CA TRP A 378 -2.07 -17.83 0.58
C TRP A 378 -2.22 -17.42 -0.88
N MET A 379 -3.02 -16.38 -1.16
CA MET A 379 -3.32 -15.96 -2.51
C MET A 379 -2.13 -15.22 -3.15
N ALA A 380 -1.50 -15.87 -4.13
CA ALA A 380 -0.32 -15.36 -4.83
C ALA A 380 -0.69 -14.54 -6.07
N SER A 381 -1.72 -14.95 -6.79
CA SER A 381 -2.14 -14.32 -8.03
C SER A 381 -3.66 -14.33 -8.18
N VAL A 382 -4.18 -13.42 -8.99
CA VAL A 382 -5.58 -13.39 -9.42
C VAL A 382 -5.64 -13.06 -10.91
N PHE A 383 -6.55 -13.70 -11.62
CA PHE A 383 -6.77 -13.51 -13.05
C PHE A 383 -8.27 -13.63 -13.37
N LEU A 384 -8.75 -12.83 -14.31
CA LEU A 384 -10.11 -12.90 -14.85
C LEU A 384 -10.04 -13.46 -16.28
N ASP A 385 -10.70 -14.59 -16.52
CA ASP A 385 -10.73 -15.19 -17.86
C ASP A 385 -11.75 -14.52 -18.78
N SER A 386 -11.72 -14.85 -20.07
CA SER A 386 -12.61 -14.26 -21.09
C SER A 386 -14.08 -14.63 -20.93
N GLU A 387 -14.38 -15.64 -20.11
CA GLU A 387 -15.75 -16.04 -19.74
C GLU A 387 -16.25 -15.31 -18.47
N GLY A 388 -15.39 -14.51 -17.82
CA GLY A 388 -15.69 -13.80 -16.58
C GLY A 388 -15.48 -14.62 -15.31
N ASN A 389 -14.86 -15.81 -15.39
CA ASN A 389 -14.50 -16.54 -14.16
C ASN A 389 -13.24 -15.95 -13.54
N VAL A 390 -13.18 -15.98 -12.20
CA VAL A 390 -12.03 -15.51 -11.43
C VAL A 390 -11.16 -16.69 -11.03
N TRP A 391 -9.88 -16.61 -11.33
CA TRP A 391 -8.88 -17.62 -11.01
C TRP A 391 -7.91 -17.10 -9.97
N TYR A 392 -7.64 -17.89 -8.94
CA TYR A 392 -6.66 -17.59 -7.91
C TYR A 392 -5.59 -18.67 -7.86
N GLY A 393 -4.35 -18.27 -8.11
CA GLY A 393 -3.17 -19.08 -7.76
C GLY A 393 -2.78 -18.86 -6.31
N SER A 394 -2.34 -19.91 -5.63
CA SER A 394 -2.02 -19.82 -4.20
C SER A 394 -0.70 -20.48 -3.83
N TRP A 395 -0.16 -20.07 -2.67
CA TRP A 395 0.90 -20.78 -1.97
C TRP A 395 0.26 -21.78 -1.01
N GLY A 396 0.42 -23.07 -1.34
CA GLY A 396 0.00 -24.21 -0.53
C GLY A 396 -1.32 -24.87 -0.97
N GLY A 397 -2.28 -24.10 -1.50
CA GLY A 397 -3.60 -24.61 -1.84
C GLY A 397 -3.80 -24.94 -3.33
N GLY A 398 -2.82 -24.70 -4.20
CA GLY A 398 -2.98 -24.93 -5.64
C GLY A 398 -3.74 -23.81 -6.35
N LEU A 399 -4.74 -24.16 -7.17
CA LEU A 399 -5.48 -23.26 -8.04
C LEU A 399 -6.99 -23.28 -7.72
N PHE A 400 -7.61 -22.12 -7.66
CA PHE A 400 -9.04 -21.96 -7.41
C PHE A 400 -9.70 -21.24 -8.57
N LYS A 401 -10.93 -21.66 -8.93
CA LYS A 401 -11.80 -20.99 -9.89
C LYS A 401 -13.11 -20.63 -9.23
N LEU A 402 -13.55 -19.39 -9.39
CA LEU A 402 -14.89 -18.90 -9.06
C LEU A 402 -15.63 -18.65 -10.38
N ASP A 403 -16.74 -19.35 -10.62
CA ASP A 403 -17.57 -19.12 -11.80
C ASP A 403 -18.56 -17.97 -11.63
N LEU A 404 -19.22 -17.56 -12.73
CA LEU A 404 -20.25 -16.50 -12.72
C LEU A 404 -21.47 -16.81 -11.87
N GLN A 405 -21.69 -18.08 -11.51
CA GLN A 405 -22.79 -18.53 -10.64
C GLN A 405 -22.41 -18.50 -9.17
N GLY A 406 -21.16 -18.17 -8.86
CA GLY A 406 -20.63 -18.13 -7.49
C GLY A 406 -20.12 -19.47 -6.98
N ASN A 407 -19.93 -20.48 -7.84
CA ASN A 407 -19.41 -21.78 -7.43
C ASN A 407 -17.89 -21.78 -7.46
N TRP A 408 -17.28 -22.32 -6.40
CA TRP A 408 -15.84 -22.51 -6.32
C TRP A 408 -15.44 -23.92 -6.78
N THR A 409 -14.39 -23.98 -7.58
CA THR A 409 -13.69 -25.22 -7.97
C THR A 409 -12.24 -25.15 -7.52
N HIS A 410 -11.75 -26.21 -6.91
CA HIS A 410 -10.38 -26.33 -6.42
C HIS A 410 -9.60 -27.36 -7.24
N TYR A 411 -8.38 -26.98 -7.64
CA TYR A 411 -7.47 -27.85 -8.39
C TYR A 411 -6.13 -27.96 -7.65
N ASP A 412 -5.72 -29.22 -7.41
CA ASP A 412 -4.45 -29.57 -6.80
C ASP A 412 -3.81 -30.80 -7.49
N SER A 413 -2.87 -31.46 -6.83
CA SER A 413 -2.19 -32.64 -7.34
C SER A 413 -3.08 -33.87 -7.47
N THR A 414 -4.28 -33.90 -6.91
CA THR A 414 -5.19 -35.04 -6.91
C THR A 414 -6.13 -35.06 -8.11
N ASN A 415 -6.44 -33.88 -8.66
CA ASN A 415 -7.44 -33.72 -9.72
C ASN A 415 -6.95 -32.89 -10.91
N SER A 416 -5.66 -32.55 -10.96
CA SER A 416 -5.06 -31.76 -12.04
C SER A 416 -3.65 -32.25 -12.40
N SER A 417 -3.00 -31.54 -13.32
CA SER A 417 -1.59 -31.77 -13.62
C SER A 417 -0.63 -31.03 -12.71
N LEU A 418 -1.12 -30.21 -11.76
CA LEU A 418 -0.32 -29.53 -10.76
C LEU A 418 0.40 -30.52 -9.84
N ARG A 419 1.57 -30.13 -9.34
CA ARG A 419 2.35 -30.95 -8.40
C ARG A 419 2.80 -30.15 -7.20
N PRO A 420 2.86 -30.81 -6.02
CA PRO A 420 3.36 -30.17 -4.81
C PRO A 420 4.86 -29.93 -4.88
N ILE A 421 5.41 -29.14 -3.95
CA ILE A 421 6.85 -28.95 -3.83
C ILE A 421 7.53 -30.20 -3.27
N GLN A 422 8.83 -30.35 -3.54
CA GLN A 422 9.58 -31.56 -3.12
C GLN A 422 9.65 -31.74 -1.60
N SER A 423 9.76 -30.63 -0.87
CA SER A 423 9.91 -30.61 0.60
C SER A 423 8.59 -30.91 1.33
N ASP A 424 7.43 -30.68 0.70
CA ASP A 424 6.11 -30.91 1.29
C ASP A 424 5.11 -31.39 0.23
N ARG A 425 4.69 -32.66 0.31
CA ARG A 425 3.79 -33.31 -0.66
C ARG A 425 2.33 -32.85 -0.57
N SER A 426 1.96 -32.14 0.48
CA SER A 426 0.63 -31.50 0.62
C SER A 426 0.60 -30.08 0.07
N TYR A 427 1.76 -29.48 -0.22
CA TYR A 427 1.91 -28.07 -0.50
C TYR A 427 2.06 -27.78 -2.01
N THR A 428 0.95 -27.49 -2.68
CA THR A 428 0.93 -27.13 -4.10
C THR A 428 0.95 -25.63 -4.29
N VAL A 429 1.91 -25.12 -5.07
CA VAL A 429 2.06 -23.68 -5.31
C VAL A 429 1.79 -23.32 -6.75
N VAL A 430 0.90 -22.35 -6.96
CA VAL A 430 0.64 -21.69 -8.24
C VAL A 430 0.97 -20.22 -8.08
N SER A 431 2.10 -19.78 -8.67
CA SER A 431 2.59 -18.40 -8.52
C SER A 431 1.92 -17.41 -9.48
N ASP A 432 1.47 -17.89 -10.65
CA ASP A 432 0.76 -17.07 -11.62
C ASP A 432 -0.22 -17.86 -12.49
N VAL A 433 -1.24 -17.17 -13.02
CA VAL A 433 -2.27 -17.70 -13.90
C VAL A 433 -2.58 -16.70 -15.00
N VAL A 434 -2.65 -17.16 -16.24
CA VAL A 434 -3.10 -16.39 -17.41
C VAL A 434 -3.94 -17.26 -18.34
N GLN A 435 -4.68 -16.63 -19.26
CA GLN A 435 -5.40 -17.29 -20.34
C GLN A 435 -4.80 -16.87 -21.68
N ASP A 436 -4.71 -17.81 -22.63
CA ASP A 436 -4.35 -17.50 -24.01
C ASP A 436 -5.60 -17.20 -24.87
N ASP A 437 -5.37 -16.78 -26.13
CA ASP A 437 -6.44 -16.43 -27.07
C ASP A 437 -7.34 -17.62 -27.45
N ALA A 438 -6.87 -18.86 -27.25
CA ALA A 438 -7.63 -20.08 -27.46
C ALA A 438 -8.47 -20.51 -26.23
N GLY A 439 -8.39 -19.74 -25.15
CA GLY A 439 -9.10 -20.04 -23.89
C GLY A 439 -8.38 -21.01 -22.97
N THR A 440 -7.13 -21.41 -23.28
CA THR A 440 -6.32 -22.27 -22.40
C THR A 440 -5.86 -21.50 -21.16
N ILE A 441 -6.10 -22.05 -19.99
CA ILE A 441 -5.60 -21.52 -18.73
C ILE A 441 -4.20 -22.05 -18.46
N TRP A 442 -3.22 -21.17 -18.38
CA TRP A 442 -1.83 -21.48 -18.05
C TRP A 442 -1.55 -21.12 -16.60
N ALA A 443 -0.98 -22.06 -15.85
CA ALA A 443 -0.64 -21.89 -14.44
C ALA A 443 0.85 -22.18 -14.21
N ALA A 444 1.54 -21.25 -13.57
CA ALA A 444 2.94 -21.42 -13.16
C ALA A 444 2.98 -22.28 -11.89
N ASN A 445 3.45 -23.52 -12.02
CA ASN A 445 3.57 -24.48 -10.91
C ASN A 445 4.95 -24.38 -10.27
N PHE A 446 5.07 -23.50 -9.26
CA PHE A 446 6.31 -23.24 -8.56
C PHE A 446 6.87 -24.51 -7.91
N GLN A 447 8.12 -24.88 -8.27
CA GLN A 447 8.83 -26.04 -7.76
C GLN A 447 8.02 -27.36 -7.77
N GLY A 448 7.09 -27.49 -8.68
CA GLY A 448 6.30 -28.72 -8.82
C GLY A 448 7.21 -29.92 -9.05
N TYR A 449 7.12 -30.94 -8.19
CA TYR A 449 8.00 -32.13 -8.22
C TYR A 449 7.21 -33.42 -8.41
N ASP A 450 7.64 -34.27 -9.32
CA ASP A 450 7.16 -35.65 -9.42
C ASP A 450 8.27 -36.62 -9.89
N ALA A 451 7.92 -37.91 -10.06
CA ALA A 451 8.86 -38.95 -10.51
C ALA A 451 9.35 -38.80 -11.97
N LEU A 452 8.66 -37.98 -12.76
CA LEU A 452 8.99 -37.71 -14.17
C LEU A 452 9.88 -36.48 -14.34
N GLY A 453 10.11 -35.70 -13.25
CA GLY A 453 10.89 -34.50 -13.25
C GLY A 453 10.08 -33.28 -12.75
N ASP A 454 10.78 -32.11 -12.68
CA ASP A 454 10.17 -30.88 -12.19
C ASP A 454 9.11 -30.36 -13.19
N ARG A 455 7.89 -30.22 -12.73
CA ARG A 455 6.83 -29.52 -13.46
C ARG A 455 6.96 -28.02 -13.25
N CYS A 456 6.86 -27.29 -14.35
CA CYS A 456 7.03 -25.84 -14.36
C CYS A 456 5.73 -25.12 -14.69
N LEU A 457 4.96 -25.71 -15.65
CA LEU A 457 3.69 -25.16 -16.09
C LEU A 457 2.63 -26.25 -16.13
N ALA A 458 1.40 -25.87 -15.81
CA ALA A 458 0.21 -26.65 -16.08
C ALA A 458 -0.68 -25.86 -17.04
N ALA A 459 -1.27 -26.54 -18.04
CA ALA A 459 -2.20 -25.95 -18.99
C ALA A 459 -3.54 -26.70 -18.91
N LEU A 460 -4.64 -25.97 -18.85
CA LEU A 460 -5.99 -26.50 -18.86
C LEU A 460 -6.72 -26.01 -20.10
N GLN A 461 -7.05 -26.94 -21.02
CA GLN A 461 -7.86 -26.66 -22.22
C GLN A 461 -9.15 -27.48 -22.15
N GLY A 462 -10.29 -26.80 -22.06
CA GLY A 462 -11.55 -27.44 -21.71
C GLY A 462 -11.46 -28.16 -20.36
N ASN A 463 -11.51 -29.49 -20.36
CA ASN A 463 -11.36 -30.32 -19.15
C ASN A 463 -10.06 -31.15 -19.15
N GLN A 464 -9.16 -30.90 -20.09
CA GLN A 464 -7.92 -31.65 -20.20
C GLN A 464 -6.74 -30.86 -19.62
N TRP A 465 -6.02 -31.52 -18.70
CA TRP A 465 -4.80 -31.01 -18.13
C TRP A 465 -3.57 -31.49 -18.86
N MET A 466 -2.67 -30.57 -19.13
CA MET A 466 -1.34 -30.81 -19.72
C MET A 466 -0.29 -30.22 -18.78
N SER A 467 0.96 -30.65 -18.94
CA SER A 467 2.05 -30.10 -18.10
C SER A 467 3.32 -29.96 -18.91
N TYR A 468 4.10 -28.96 -18.63
CA TYR A 468 5.43 -28.70 -19.16
C TYR A 468 6.45 -28.83 -18.04
N LEU A 469 7.50 -29.62 -18.30
CA LEU A 469 8.55 -29.98 -17.37
C LEU A 469 9.87 -29.31 -17.79
N LYS A 470 10.85 -29.32 -16.90
CA LYS A 470 12.24 -28.96 -17.28
C LYS A 470 12.78 -29.83 -18.42
N THR A 471 12.37 -31.10 -18.50
CA THR A 471 12.75 -32.01 -19.59
C THR A 471 12.15 -31.63 -20.93
N ASP A 472 11.09 -30.84 -20.98
CA ASP A 472 10.48 -30.31 -22.20
C ASP A 472 11.19 -29.03 -22.69
N GLY A 473 12.20 -28.52 -21.95
CA GLY A 473 12.98 -27.34 -22.31
C GLY A 473 12.70 -26.11 -21.46
N ILE A 474 11.74 -26.16 -20.52
CA ILE A 474 11.51 -25.07 -19.55
C ILE A 474 12.69 -25.02 -18.59
N LYS A 475 13.45 -23.91 -18.57
CA LYS A 475 14.69 -23.82 -17.79
C LYS A 475 14.48 -23.59 -16.29
N SER A 476 13.36 -22.98 -15.91
CA SER A 476 13.07 -22.63 -14.51
C SER A 476 11.70 -23.11 -14.07
N ASN A 477 11.59 -23.55 -12.81
CA ASN A 477 10.35 -23.70 -12.07
C ASN A 477 10.14 -22.59 -11.01
N TRP A 478 10.95 -21.51 -11.10
CA TRP A 478 10.80 -20.29 -10.33
C TRP A 478 10.28 -19.17 -11.24
N ILE A 479 8.98 -19.27 -11.58
CA ILE A 479 8.31 -18.35 -12.50
C ILE A 479 7.66 -17.22 -11.71
N ASN A 480 8.04 -15.98 -12.01
CA ASN A 480 7.49 -14.77 -11.41
C ASN A 480 6.12 -14.40 -12.02
N SER A 481 6.04 -14.43 -13.36
CA SER A 481 4.80 -14.15 -14.08
C SER A 481 4.77 -14.80 -15.45
N LEU A 482 3.56 -14.92 -16.00
CA LEU A 482 3.28 -15.40 -17.34
C LEU A 482 2.62 -14.29 -18.16
N TYR A 483 2.82 -14.32 -19.47
CA TYR A 483 2.11 -13.47 -20.40
C TYR A 483 1.82 -14.24 -21.69
N ALA A 484 0.54 -14.44 -22.02
CA ALA A 484 0.09 -15.15 -23.20
C ALA A 484 -0.48 -14.17 -24.23
N GLU A 485 -0.05 -14.29 -25.49
CA GLU A 485 -0.54 -13.50 -26.61
C GLU A 485 -0.16 -14.14 -27.94
N GLY A 486 -1.07 -14.15 -28.91
CA GLY A 486 -0.80 -14.57 -30.29
C GLY A 486 -0.38 -16.04 -30.44
N GLY A 487 -0.83 -16.93 -29.57
CA GLY A 487 -0.43 -18.35 -29.56
C GLY A 487 0.94 -18.63 -28.94
N HIS A 488 1.50 -17.66 -28.23
CA HIS A 488 2.79 -17.74 -27.55
C HIS A 488 2.65 -17.48 -26.05
N LEU A 489 3.57 -18.05 -25.27
CA LEU A 489 3.66 -17.82 -23.83
C LEU A 489 5.05 -17.27 -23.46
N TRP A 490 5.07 -16.07 -22.92
CA TRP A 490 6.26 -15.49 -22.29
C TRP A 490 6.33 -15.93 -20.82
N ILE A 491 7.51 -16.43 -20.42
CA ILE A 491 7.77 -17.02 -19.11
C ILE A 491 8.81 -16.15 -18.40
N CYS A 492 8.35 -15.30 -17.49
CA CYS A 492 9.24 -14.44 -16.71
C CYS A 492 9.79 -15.22 -15.52
N SER A 493 11.06 -15.59 -15.54
CA SER A 493 11.66 -16.42 -14.50
C SER A 493 12.69 -15.68 -13.66
N ARG A 494 12.82 -16.15 -12.41
CA ARG A 494 13.73 -15.55 -11.43
C ARG A 494 15.20 -15.83 -11.72
N ASP A 495 15.50 -17.00 -12.27
CA ASP A 495 16.84 -17.56 -12.38
C ASP A 495 17.27 -17.99 -13.79
N ALA A 496 16.39 -17.83 -14.79
CA ALA A 496 16.65 -18.25 -16.16
C ALA A 496 16.35 -17.19 -17.22
N GLY A 497 16.07 -15.94 -16.80
CA GLY A 497 15.72 -14.87 -17.71
C GLY A 497 14.29 -14.96 -18.26
N LEU A 498 14.09 -14.54 -19.50
CA LEU A 498 12.81 -14.53 -20.22
C LEU A 498 12.70 -15.73 -21.15
N GLY A 499 11.77 -16.63 -20.89
CA GLY A 499 11.41 -17.75 -21.74
C GLY A 499 10.35 -17.36 -22.76
N PHE A 500 10.44 -17.91 -23.95
CA PHE A 500 9.46 -17.82 -25.01
C PHE A 500 9.08 -19.23 -25.45
N LEU A 501 7.84 -19.61 -25.20
CA LEU A 501 7.25 -20.87 -25.65
C LEU A 501 6.28 -20.55 -26.78
N ASP A 502 6.63 -21.01 -27.97
CA ASP A 502 5.73 -21.11 -29.12
C ASP A 502 5.14 -22.51 -29.16
N TYR A 503 3.89 -22.64 -28.77
CA TYR A 503 3.15 -23.93 -28.76
C TYR A 503 2.23 -24.09 -29.96
N MET A 504 2.43 -23.28 -31.03
CA MET A 504 1.70 -23.34 -32.31
C MET A 504 0.17 -23.38 -32.14
N GLY A 505 -0.37 -22.87 -31.03
CA GLY A 505 -1.79 -22.91 -30.66
C GLY A 505 -2.30 -24.31 -30.29
N THR A 506 -1.41 -25.31 -30.12
CA THR A 506 -1.71 -26.70 -29.82
C THR A 506 -1.05 -27.20 -28.53
N PRO A 507 -1.45 -26.66 -27.33
CA PRO A 507 -0.73 -26.91 -26.07
C PRO A 507 -0.63 -28.40 -25.67
N GLY A 508 -1.41 -29.29 -26.30
CA GLY A 508 -1.35 -30.74 -26.10
C GLY A 508 -0.32 -31.47 -26.98
N ASN A 509 0.23 -30.82 -28.00
CA ASN A 509 1.17 -31.40 -28.95
C ASN A 509 2.56 -30.80 -28.82
N LYS A 510 3.37 -31.34 -27.93
CA LYS A 510 4.71 -30.83 -27.67
C LYS A 510 5.74 -31.10 -28.80
N THR A 511 5.35 -31.80 -29.86
CA THR A 511 6.28 -32.17 -30.94
C THR A 511 6.52 -31.04 -31.93
N ASP A 512 5.64 -30.05 -31.97
CA ASP A 512 5.73 -28.82 -32.77
C ASP A 512 6.12 -27.60 -31.98
N ASP A 513 6.28 -27.73 -30.65
CA ASP A 513 6.68 -26.65 -29.78
C ASP A 513 8.12 -26.19 -30.02
N SER A 514 8.36 -24.89 -29.85
CA SER A 514 9.70 -24.32 -29.73
C SER A 514 9.86 -23.50 -28.47
N ILE A 515 10.99 -23.67 -27.78
CA ILE A 515 11.27 -22.97 -26.53
C ILE A 515 12.63 -22.26 -26.63
N HIS A 516 12.60 -20.94 -26.41
CA HIS A 516 13.78 -20.09 -26.42
C HIS A 516 13.90 -19.34 -25.09
N TYR A 517 15.13 -19.01 -24.68
CA TYR A 517 15.40 -18.22 -23.49
C TYR A 517 16.35 -17.09 -23.79
N TYR A 518 16.05 -15.91 -23.25
CA TYR A 518 16.80 -14.68 -23.35
C TYR A 518 17.26 -14.27 -21.94
N ASP A 519 18.54 -13.98 -21.83
CA ASP A 519 19.19 -13.52 -20.59
C ASP A 519 20.16 -12.36 -20.92
N GLN A 520 21.09 -12.05 -20.04
CA GLN A 520 22.07 -10.99 -20.25
C GLN A 520 23.02 -11.32 -21.42
N ASP A 521 23.39 -12.58 -21.59
CA ASP A 521 24.29 -13.04 -22.66
C ASP A 521 23.55 -13.26 -23.99
N LYS A 522 22.35 -13.81 -23.89
CA LYS A 522 21.51 -14.15 -25.04
C LYS A 522 20.27 -13.26 -25.08
N GLY A 523 20.39 -12.11 -25.67
CA GLY A 523 19.28 -11.17 -25.78
C GLY A 523 19.56 -9.81 -25.17
N ASN A 524 20.65 -9.67 -24.37
CA ASN A 524 21.09 -8.40 -23.79
C ASN A 524 20.09 -7.79 -22.80
N LEU A 525 19.42 -8.63 -21.99
CA LEU A 525 18.60 -8.14 -20.88
C LEU A 525 19.45 -7.47 -19.81
N SER A 526 18.90 -6.45 -19.15
CA SER A 526 19.56 -5.73 -18.05
C SER A 526 19.75 -6.60 -16.81
N GLY A 527 18.85 -7.56 -16.57
CA GLY A 527 18.91 -8.48 -15.42
C GLY A 527 18.40 -9.89 -15.74
N SER A 528 18.84 -10.89 -14.96
CA SER A 528 18.42 -12.29 -15.12
C SER A 528 17.16 -12.65 -14.34
N ASP A 529 16.79 -11.88 -13.32
CA ASP A 529 15.51 -12.03 -12.60
C ASP A 529 14.45 -11.17 -13.29
N VAL A 530 13.75 -11.80 -14.25
CA VAL A 530 12.68 -11.16 -15.02
C VAL A 530 11.38 -11.20 -14.24
N LYS A 531 10.80 -10.04 -14.00
CA LYS A 531 9.57 -9.88 -13.21
C LYS A 531 8.30 -9.92 -14.08
N THR A 532 8.35 -9.27 -15.25
CA THR A 532 7.18 -9.06 -16.09
C THR A 532 7.59 -8.83 -17.55
N ALA A 533 6.71 -9.19 -18.48
CA ALA A 533 6.82 -8.85 -19.89
C ALA A 533 5.45 -8.46 -20.44
N ARG A 534 5.36 -7.45 -21.32
CA ARG A 534 4.11 -7.00 -21.94
C ARG A 534 4.40 -6.38 -23.31
N TYR A 535 3.57 -6.75 -24.29
CA TYR A 535 3.51 -6.00 -25.54
C TYR A 535 2.79 -4.67 -25.34
N ASP A 536 3.27 -3.64 -26.00
CA ASP A 536 2.51 -2.42 -26.20
C ASP A 536 1.62 -2.51 -27.46
N LEU A 537 0.77 -1.50 -27.67
CA LEU A 537 -0.17 -1.51 -28.81
C LEU A 537 0.51 -1.36 -30.19
N LYS A 538 1.83 -1.13 -30.20
CA LYS A 538 2.67 -1.09 -31.41
C LYS A 538 3.44 -2.40 -31.64
N GLY A 539 3.20 -3.40 -30.81
CA GLY A 539 3.86 -4.70 -30.89
C GLY A 539 5.31 -4.72 -30.34
N LYS A 540 5.71 -3.71 -29.61
CA LYS A 540 7.01 -3.71 -28.91
C LYS A 540 6.88 -4.44 -27.58
N LEU A 541 7.85 -5.30 -27.27
CA LEU A 541 7.88 -6.05 -26.00
C LEU A 541 8.69 -5.30 -24.95
N TRP A 542 8.03 -4.94 -23.88
CA TRP A 542 8.61 -4.31 -22.70
C TRP A 542 8.87 -5.37 -21.63
N VAL A 543 10.05 -5.38 -21.04
CA VAL A 543 10.48 -6.37 -20.05
C VAL A 543 11.01 -5.67 -18.81
N GLY A 544 10.42 -6.02 -17.66
CA GLY A 544 10.86 -5.54 -16.34
C GLY A 544 11.73 -6.59 -15.65
N THR A 545 12.90 -6.15 -15.18
CA THR A 545 13.86 -7.02 -14.48
C THR A 545 14.25 -6.45 -13.12
N ASN A 546 15.00 -7.21 -12.34
CA ASN A 546 15.62 -6.73 -11.08
C ASN A 546 16.69 -5.64 -11.29
N ALA A 547 17.11 -5.38 -12.53
CA ALA A 547 18.21 -4.47 -12.85
C ALA A 547 17.87 -3.41 -13.91
N GLY A 548 16.66 -3.42 -14.47
CA GLY A 548 16.27 -2.43 -15.46
C GLY A 548 14.92 -2.69 -16.13
N LEU A 549 14.56 -1.73 -16.98
CA LEU A 549 13.50 -1.81 -17.97
C LEU A 549 14.13 -2.03 -19.33
N ASP A 550 13.71 -3.07 -20.03
CA ASP A 550 14.22 -3.44 -21.34
C ASP A 550 13.12 -3.39 -22.40
N LEU A 551 13.50 -3.15 -23.62
CA LEU A 551 12.61 -3.03 -24.78
C LEU A 551 13.15 -3.82 -25.96
N TRP A 552 12.33 -4.67 -26.55
CA TRP A 552 12.54 -5.24 -27.89
C TRP A 552 11.50 -4.67 -28.86
N ASP A 553 12.02 -4.20 -30.01
CA ASP A 553 11.23 -3.68 -31.10
C ASP A 553 11.40 -4.61 -32.31
N PRO A 554 10.38 -5.39 -32.71
CA PRO A 554 10.46 -6.34 -33.82
C PRO A 554 10.62 -5.66 -35.19
N GLU A 555 10.30 -4.35 -35.32
CA GLU A 555 10.56 -3.59 -36.54
C GLU A 555 12.08 -3.30 -36.72
N ILE A 556 12.84 -3.28 -35.61
CA ILE A 556 14.29 -3.04 -35.62
C ILE A 556 15.07 -4.36 -35.72
N SER A 557 14.63 -5.39 -35.02
CA SER A 557 15.30 -6.69 -34.95
C SER A 557 14.28 -7.83 -34.95
N PHE A 558 14.33 -8.70 -35.96
CA PHE A 558 13.46 -9.85 -36.07
C PHE A 558 13.66 -10.86 -34.91
N THR A 559 14.91 -11.06 -34.47
CA THR A 559 15.21 -11.88 -33.28
C THR A 559 15.27 -10.96 -32.06
N PRO A 560 14.65 -11.37 -30.92
CA PRO A 560 14.69 -10.56 -29.72
C PRO A 560 16.11 -10.18 -29.29
N TYR A 561 16.38 -8.90 -29.34
CA TYR A 561 17.56 -8.25 -28.80
C TYR A 561 17.11 -7.00 -28.03
N PHE A 562 17.27 -7.06 -26.71
CA PHE A 562 16.74 -6.05 -25.82
C PHE A 562 17.69 -4.87 -25.67
N ARG A 563 17.13 -3.68 -25.54
CA ARG A 563 17.84 -2.47 -25.19
C ARG A 563 17.33 -1.93 -23.86
N GLY A 564 18.24 -1.57 -22.98
CA GLY A 564 17.88 -0.93 -21.71
C GLY A 564 17.24 0.44 -21.94
N VAL A 565 16.20 0.73 -21.18
CA VAL A 565 15.49 2.02 -21.13
C VAL A 565 15.85 2.70 -19.83
N GLN A 566 16.41 3.92 -19.90
CA GLN A 566 16.81 4.68 -18.73
C GLN A 566 15.56 5.11 -17.93
N LEU A 567 15.47 4.66 -16.68
CA LEU A 567 14.46 5.13 -15.76
C LEU A 567 14.89 6.47 -15.15
N PRO A 568 13.96 7.44 -15.01
CA PRO A 568 14.24 8.69 -14.33
C PRO A 568 14.38 8.48 -12.81
N ASP A 569 15.22 9.30 -12.17
CA ASP A 569 15.24 9.36 -10.71
C ASP A 569 13.86 9.79 -10.15
N PRO A 570 13.42 9.22 -9.04
CA PRO A 570 14.08 8.26 -8.13
C PRO A 570 13.66 6.79 -8.35
N LEU A 571 13.08 6.40 -9.49
CA LEU A 571 12.40 5.10 -9.67
C LEU A 571 13.31 3.87 -9.40
N GLY A 572 14.63 4.02 -9.50
CA GLY A 572 15.56 2.92 -9.27
C GLY A 572 15.52 1.84 -10.36
N PRO A 573 16.44 0.87 -10.32
CA PRO A 573 16.59 -0.08 -11.43
C PRO A 573 15.55 -1.21 -11.45
N GLN A 574 14.99 -1.63 -10.31
CA GLN A 574 14.11 -2.79 -10.27
C GLN A 574 12.69 -2.43 -10.74
N VAL A 575 12.24 -3.10 -11.80
CA VAL A 575 10.88 -3.01 -12.35
C VAL A 575 10.10 -4.26 -11.98
N ASN A 576 9.04 -4.10 -11.20
CA ASN A 576 8.20 -5.20 -10.72
C ASN A 576 7.04 -5.52 -11.65
N TRP A 577 6.48 -4.50 -12.31
CA TRP A 577 5.31 -4.68 -13.17
C TRP A 577 5.24 -3.66 -14.31
N ILE A 578 4.61 -4.09 -15.41
CA ILE A 578 4.28 -3.26 -16.57
C ILE A 578 2.82 -3.47 -16.91
N ALA A 579 2.07 -2.39 -17.08
CA ALA A 579 0.73 -2.39 -17.66
C ALA A 579 0.66 -1.40 -18.82
N VAL A 580 -0.19 -1.68 -19.79
CA VAL A 580 -0.38 -0.83 -20.98
C VAL A 580 -1.84 -0.42 -21.05
N ASP A 581 -2.11 0.88 -21.19
CA ASP A 581 -3.47 1.40 -21.35
C ASP A 581 -3.87 1.55 -22.83
N GLU A 582 -5.14 1.88 -23.06
CA GLU A 582 -5.67 2.03 -24.42
C GLU A 582 -5.07 3.21 -25.22
N MET A 583 -4.38 4.14 -24.54
CA MET A 583 -3.64 5.25 -25.17
C MET A 583 -2.18 4.87 -25.45
N ASN A 584 -1.84 3.60 -25.29
CA ASN A 584 -0.49 3.08 -25.38
C ASN A 584 0.49 3.68 -24.37
N ASN A 585 0.00 4.17 -23.21
CA ASN A 585 0.90 4.51 -22.14
C ASN A 585 1.36 3.25 -21.41
N LYS A 586 2.66 3.20 -21.11
CA LYS A 586 3.27 2.12 -20.34
C LYS A 586 3.42 2.57 -18.89
N TRP A 587 2.69 1.91 -18.01
CA TRP A 587 2.72 2.12 -16.56
C TRP A 587 3.75 1.19 -15.95
N ILE A 588 4.82 1.75 -15.43
CA ILE A 588 5.99 1.01 -14.92
C ILE A 588 6.01 1.07 -13.40
N GLY A 589 5.70 -0.03 -12.75
CA GLY A 589 5.78 -0.18 -11.29
C GLY A 589 7.18 -0.60 -10.86
N THR A 590 7.79 0.16 -9.96
CA THR A 590 9.14 -0.09 -9.45
C THR A 590 9.16 -0.24 -7.92
N ILE A 591 10.32 -0.49 -7.34
CA ILE A 591 10.49 -0.45 -5.87
C ILE A 591 10.50 0.98 -5.29
N ASN A 592 10.55 2.01 -6.14
CA ASN A 592 10.64 3.42 -5.74
C ASN A 592 9.58 4.30 -6.40
N GLY A 593 8.45 3.74 -6.82
CA GLY A 593 7.33 4.48 -7.39
C GLY A 593 6.86 3.98 -8.74
N VAL A 594 6.12 4.83 -9.45
CA VAL A 594 5.53 4.55 -10.76
C VAL A 594 6.04 5.53 -11.79
N GLY A 595 6.55 5.02 -12.92
CA GLY A 595 6.82 5.80 -14.13
C GLY A 595 5.74 5.56 -15.19
N VAL A 596 5.36 6.60 -15.93
CA VAL A 596 4.44 6.45 -17.05
C VAL A 596 5.10 6.98 -18.31
N LEU A 597 5.30 6.09 -19.30
CA LEU A 597 5.73 6.49 -20.65
C LEU A 597 4.50 6.64 -21.55
N ASN A 598 4.54 7.66 -22.38
CA ASN A 598 3.49 7.87 -23.39
C ASN A 598 3.70 6.97 -24.62
N ASP A 599 2.83 7.15 -25.63
CA ASP A 599 2.88 6.46 -26.93
C ASP A 599 4.19 6.70 -27.73
N GLN A 600 4.93 7.77 -27.43
CA GLN A 600 6.25 8.08 -28.02
C GLN A 600 7.43 7.59 -27.17
N ASP A 601 7.18 6.71 -26.20
CA ASP A 601 8.18 6.14 -25.29
C ASP A 601 8.92 7.20 -24.44
N SER A 602 8.24 8.32 -24.13
CA SER A 602 8.75 9.41 -23.29
C SER A 602 8.05 9.40 -21.94
N PHE A 603 8.79 9.56 -20.84
CA PHE A 603 8.21 9.68 -19.51
C PHE A 603 7.38 10.97 -19.39
N ILE A 604 6.12 10.82 -18.97
CA ILE A 604 5.18 11.93 -18.75
C ILE A 604 4.82 12.10 -17.28
N TYR A 605 4.90 11.03 -16.47
CA TYR A 605 4.69 11.08 -15.03
C TYR A 605 5.73 10.24 -14.30
N VAL A 606 6.11 10.72 -13.11
CA VAL A 606 6.86 9.99 -12.09
C VAL A 606 6.16 10.22 -10.77
N PHE A 607 5.52 9.17 -10.25
CA PHE A 607 4.76 9.21 -9.01
C PHE A 607 5.54 8.52 -7.90
N THR A 608 5.76 9.26 -6.82
CA THR A 608 6.30 8.75 -5.55
C THR A 608 5.47 9.28 -4.40
N THR A 609 5.66 8.76 -3.22
CA THR A 609 5.01 9.28 -1.99
C THR A 609 5.36 10.74 -1.71
N THR A 610 6.50 11.24 -2.22
CA THR A 610 6.94 12.64 -2.06
C THR A 610 6.44 13.57 -3.16
N SER A 611 6.22 13.06 -4.38
CA SER A 611 5.79 13.87 -5.54
C SER A 611 4.30 13.74 -5.86
N SER A 612 3.62 12.77 -5.24
CA SER A 612 2.21 12.47 -5.48
C SER A 612 1.52 11.99 -4.20
N LYS A 613 0.29 11.50 -4.33
CA LYS A 613 -0.46 10.85 -3.24
C LYS A 613 -0.46 9.32 -3.34
N LEU A 614 0.56 8.76 -3.96
CA LEU A 614 0.81 7.32 -3.97
C LEU A 614 0.95 6.83 -2.52
N VAL A 615 0.32 5.70 -2.20
CA VAL A 615 0.25 5.18 -0.84
C VAL A 615 1.60 4.68 -0.32
N ASP A 616 2.41 4.11 -1.21
CA ASP A 616 3.76 3.61 -0.92
C ASP A 616 4.59 3.52 -2.21
N ASP A 617 5.91 3.71 -2.09
CA ASP A 617 6.81 3.69 -3.25
C ASP A 617 7.11 2.27 -3.74
N GLN A 618 6.98 1.24 -2.90
CA GLN A 618 7.19 -0.15 -3.29
C GLN A 618 5.97 -0.71 -4.02
N VAL A 619 5.96 -0.56 -5.34
CA VAL A 619 4.86 -0.99 -6.21
C VAL A 619 5.08 -2.43 -6.66
N TRP A 620 4.08 -3.29 -6.42
CA TRP A 620 4.11 -4.69 -6.83
C TRP A 620 3.38 -4.93 -8.15
N PHE A 621 2.26 -4.25 -8.36
CA PHE A 621 1.36 -4.50 -9.48
C PHE A 621 0.62 -3.24 -9.93
N ILE A 622 0.32 -3.15 -11.21
CA ILE A 622 -0.54 -2.11 -11.77
C ILE A 622 -1.56 -2.77 -12.70
N SER A 623 -2.82 -2.43 -12.53
CA SER A 623 -3.91 -2.81 -13.43
C SER A 623 -4.64 -1.57 -13.91
N VAL A 624 -4.99 -1.54 -15.20
CA VAL A 624 -5.59 -0.38 -15.84
C VAL A 624 -7.03 -0.67 -16.22
N ASP A 625 -7.95 0.12 -15.69
CA ASP A 625 -9.35 0.16 -16.06
C ASP A 625 -9.55 1.20 -17.18
N ASN A 626 -9.44 0.75 -18.41
CA ASN A 626 -9.60 1.62 -19.58
C ASN A 626 -11.01 2.23 -19.66
N THR A 627 -12.04 1.47 -19.25
CA THR A 627 -13.43 1.91 -19.27
C THR A 627 -13.67 3.09 -18.34
N ARG A 628 -13.09 3.03 -17.13
CA ARG A 628 -13.24 4.08 -16.12
C ARG A 628 -12.08 5.06 -16.08
N GLY A 629 -11.05 4.86 -16.91
CA GLY A 629 -9.86 5.70 -16.96
C GLY A 629 -9.07 5.73 -15.65
N LYS A 630 -8.99 4.59 -14.98
CA LYS A 630 -8.40 4.47 -13.64
C LYS A 630 -7.26 3.46 -13.63
N ALA A 631 -6.11 3.86 -13.11
CA ALA A 631 -5.03 2.95 -12.79
C ALA A 631 -5.13 2.52 -11.32
N TRP A 632 -5.11 1.21 -11.07
CA TRP A 632 -5.05 0.61 -9.77
C TRP A 632 -3.61 0.16 -9.49
N ILE A 633 -3.04 0.63 -8.40
CA ILE A 633 -1.62 0.46 -8.07
C ILE A 633 -1.51 -0.26 -6.73
N GLY A 634 -1.15 -1.53 -6.78
CA GLY A 634 -0.92 -2.37 -5.62
C GLY A 634 0.49 -2.18 -5.07
N THR A 635 0.59 -1.91 -3.77
CA THR A 635 1.85 -1.60 -3.10
C THR A 635 2.07 -2.45 -1.85
N GLU A 636 3.19 -2.25 -1.16
CA GLU A 636 3.53 -2.89 0.12
C GLU A 636 2.63 -2.40 1.28
N ASN A 637 2.12 -1.16 1.23
CA ASN A 637 1.39 -0.57 2.35
C ASN A 637 0.00 -0.02 1.96
N GLY A 638 -0.64 -0.59 0.96
CA GLY A 638 -2.01 -0.25 0.54
C GLY A 638 -2.21 -0.36 -0.95
N LEU A 639 -3.42 -0.01 -1.37
CA LEU A 639 -3.83 0.10 -2.75
C LEU A 639 -4.13 1.56 -3.05
N SER A 640 -3.52 2.09 -4.11
CA SER A 640 -3.86 3.39 -4.68
C SER A 640 -4.69 3.23 -5.94
N SER A 641 -5.62 4.16 -6.19
CA SER A 641 -6.16 4.37 -7.52
C SER A 641 -5.91 5.79 -7.98
N PHE A 642 -5.57 5.93 -9.26
CA PHE A 642 -5.32 7.21 -9.90
C PHE A 642 -6.24 7.37 -11.12
N GLN A 643 -6.98 8.48 -11.17
CA GLN A 643 -7.86 8.82 -12.29
C GLN A 643 -7.01 9.47 -13.39
N TYR A 644 -6.62 8.72 -14.42
CA TYR A 644 -5.76 9.22 -15.49
C TYR A 644 -6.53 9.76 -16.69
N LYS A 645 -7.81 9.41 -16.84
CA LYS A 645 -8.71 9.99 -17.84
C LYS A 645 -10.15 10.05 -17.33
N VAL A 646 -10.98 10.87 -17.98
CA VAL A 646 -12.42 10.90 -17.67
C VAL A 646 -13.07 9.58 -18.12
N PRO A 647 -13.94 8.97 -17.31
CA PRO A 647 -14.70 7.81 -17.72
C PRO A 647 -15.41 8.01 -19.06
N ALA A 648 -15.41 6.98 -19.88
CA ALA A 648 -15.99 7.01 -21.23
C ALA A 648 -17.45 7.47 -21.28
N GLU A 649 -18.20 7.32 -20.20
CA GLU A 649 -19.63 7.59 -20.10
C GLU A 649 -19.97 9.08 -19.90
N ASN A 650 -19.01 9.96 -19.63
CA ASN A 650 -19.33 11.35 -19.26
C ASN A 650 -18.37 12.40 -19.84
N LEU A 651 -18.49 12.64 -21.14
CA LEU A 651 -17.76 13.72 -21.82
C LEU A 651 -18.02 15.12 -21.23
N CYS A 652 -19.13 15.33 -20.50
CA CYS A 652 -19.46 16.62 -19.91
C CYS A 652 -18.63 16.98 -18.67
N GLN A 653 -17.81 16.06 -18.19
CA GLN A 653 -16.88 16.28 -17.06
C GLN A 653 -15.43 16.49 -17.53
N VAL A 654 -15.20 16.63 -18.82
CA VAL A 654 -13.87 16.99 -19.34
C VAL A 654 -13.57 18.45 -19.04
N TYR A 655 -12.56 18.69 -18.23
CA TYR A 655 -12.06 20.03 -17.92
C TYR A 655 -10.73 20.25 -18.67
N PRO A 656 -10.73 21.13 -19.70
CA PRO A 656 -9.49 21.44 -20.41
C PRO A 656 -8.52 22.17 -19.49
N TYR A 657 -7.23 21.85 -19.57
CA TYR A 657 -6.19 22.49 -18.74
C TYR A 657 -4.93 22.83 -19.54
N PRO A 658 -4.23 23.93 -19.16
CA PRO A 658 -4.67 24.95 -18.21
C PRO A 658 -5.89 25.73 -18.71
N ASN A 659 -6.79 26.08 -17.78
CA ASN A 659 -7.92 26.95 -18.08
C ASN A 659 -8.24 27.82 -16.84
N PRO A 660 -7.95 29.13 -16.83
CA PRO A 660 -7.44 29.94 -17.99
C PRO A 660 -6.05 29.51 -18.47
N VAL A 661 -5.80 29.69 -19.77
CA VAL A 661 -4.45 29.55 -20.34
C VAL A 661 -3.88 30.95 -20.59
N VAL A 662 -2.64 31.17 -20.11
CA VAL A 662 -1.89 32.41 -20.32
C VAL A 662 -0.88 32.17 -21.43
N LEU A 663 -0.99 32.97 -22.49
CA LEU A 663 -0.21 32.86 -23.72
C LEU A 663 0.93 33.88 -23.64
N SER A 664 2.12 33.43 -23.22
CA SER A 664 3.32 34.29 -23.04
C SER A 664 4.35 34.09 -24.13
N ASN A 665 4.65 32.84 -24.51
CA ASN A 665 5.72 32.51 -25.46
C ASN A 665 5.25 31.92 -26.80
N GLY A 666 3.95 31.58 -26.90
CA GLY A 666 3.35 31.02 -28.13
C GLY A 666 3.51 29.50 -28.29
N ASP A 667 4.05 28.83 -27.30
CA ASP A 667 4.21 27.36 -27.24
C ASP A 667 3.25 26.70 -26.25
N GLU A 668 2.40 27.51 -25.59
CA GLU A 668 1.42 27.03 -24.63
C GLU A 668 0.32 26.22 -25.35
N LYS A 669 -0.22 25.25 -24.63
CA LYS A 669 -1.23 24.33 -25.17
C LYS A 669 -2.33 24.12 -24.13
N VAL A 670 -3.51 23.77 -24.63
CA VAL A 670 -4.62 23.30 -23.80
C VAL A 670 -4.85 21.83 -24.08
N THR A 671 -4.82 21.03 -23.01
CA THR A 671 -5.02 19.58 -23.07
C THR A 671 -6.47 19.25 -22.71
N PHE A 672 -7.03 18.29 -23.41
CA PHE A 672 -8.32 17.66 -23.15
C PHE A 672 -8.08 16.17 -22.93
N ASP A 673 -8.31 15.70 -21.72
CA ASP A 673 -8.22 14.28 -21.40
C ASP A 673 -9.49 13.58 -21.90
N VAL A 674 -9.45 13.15 -23.14
CA VAL A 674 -10.55 12.47 -23.83
C VAL A 674 -10.01 11.26 -24.58
N PRO A 675 -10.83 10.22 -24.79
CA PRO A 675 -10.49 9.09 -25.66
C PRO A 675 -9.98 9.53 -27.04
N LEU A 676 -9.09 8.74 -27.65
CA LEU A 676 -8.44 9.09 -28.91
C LEU A 676 -9.42 9.30 -30.07
N GLU A 677 -10.56 8.60 -30.07
CA GLU A 677 -11.62 8.71 -31.05
C GLU A 677 -12.52 9.96 -30.88
N THR A 678 -12.46 10.60 -29.69
CA THR A 678 -13.24 11.83 -29.44
C THR A 678 -12.70 12.97 -30.27
N LYS A 679 -13.57 13.65 -31.01
CA LYS A 679 -13.24 14.90 -31.71
C LYS A 679 -13.46 16.08 -30.78
N VAL A 680 -12.47 16.97 -30.75
CA VAL A 680 -12.52 18.21 -29.97
C VAL A 680 -12.43 19.40 -30.93
N ARG A 681 -13.52 20.13 -31.11
CA ARG A 681 -13.57 21.30 -31.95
C ARG A 681 -13.69 22.56 -31.10
N ILE A 682 -12.95 23.59 -31.52
CA ILE A 682 -12.88 24.88 -30.85
C ILE A 682 -13.60 25.92 -31.71
N TYR A 683 -14.40 26.74 -31.05
CA TYR A 683 -15.21 27.78 -31.68
C TYR A 683 -15.04 29.12 -30.97
N THR A 684 -15.27 30.23 -31.68
CA THR A 684 -15.51 31.52 -31.04
C THR A 684 -16.85 31.52 -30.31
N VAL A 685 -17.11 32.49 -29.43
CA VAL A 685 -18.45 32.69 -28.82
C VAL A 685 -19.55 33.00 -29.85
N ALA A 686 -19.17 33.45 -31.04
CA ALA A 686 -20.08 33.69 -32.16
C ALA A 686 -20.39 32.39 -32.95
N GLY A 687 -19.74 31.29 -32.64
CA GLY A 687 -19.93 29.98 -33.29
C GLY A 687 -19.01 29.73 -34.49
N ASP A 688 -18.03 30.60 -34.76
CA ASP A 688 -17.05 30.37 -35.83
C ASP A 688 -16.07 29.29 -35.48
N TRP A 689 -15.83 28.34 -36.38
CA TRP A 689 -14.89 27.26 -36.18
C TRP A 689 -13.43 27.73 -36.20
N VAL A 690 -12.75 27.63 -35.06
CA VAL A 690 -11.38 28.10 -34.85
C VAL A 690 -10.37 27.01 -35.18
N ALA A 691 -10.50 25.80 -34.55
CA ALA A 691 -9.56 24.72 -34.72
C ALA A 691 -10.19 23.36 -34.35
N GLU A 692 -9.49 22.28 -34.70
CA GLU A 692 -9.70 20.93 -34.14
C GLU A 692 -8.45 20.53 -33.41
N ALA A 693 -8.57 20.10 -32.13
CA ALA A 693 -7.46 19.67 -31.33
C ALA A 693 -6.89 18.36 -31.88
N LYS A 694 -5.58 18.22 -31.86
CA LYS A 694 -4.83 17.07 -32.39
C LYS A 694 -4.61 16.05 -31.29
N SER A 695 -4.35 14.79 -31.66
CA SER A 695 -3.89 13.79 -30.70
C SER A 695 -2.52 14.20 -30.15
N GLY A 696 -2.36 14.11 -28.83
CA GLY A 696 -1.12 14.49 -28.16
C GLY A 696 -1.09 13.92 -26.75
N GLY A 697 -0.12 13.06 -26.46
CA GLY A 697 0.07 12.46 -25.14
C GLY A 697 -1.18 11.71 -24.66
N THR A 698 -1.73 12.15 -23.55
CA THR A 698 -2.85 11.51 -22.85
C THR A 698 -4.24 11.83 -23.41
N GLY A 699 -4.36 12.55 -24.54
CA GLY A 699 -5.67 12.94 -25.07
C GLY A 699 -5.59 13.82 -26.32
N LYS A 700 -6.39 14.89 -26.37
CA LYS A 700 -6.36 15.88 -27.43
C LYS A 700 -5.73 17.18 -26.96
N VAL A 701 -4.97 17.82 -27.82
CA VAL A 701 -4.23 19.05 -27.50
C VAL A 701 -4.57 20.15 -28.54
N TRP A 702 -4.90 21.32 -28.03
CA TRP A 702 -5.03 22.54 -28.83
C TRP A 702 -3.83 23.46 -28.61
N ASP A 703 -3.10 23.75 -29.66
CA ASP A 703 -1.90 24.60 -29.71
C ASP A 703 -2.20 26.10 -29.71
N LEU A 704 -3.40 26.51 -29.32
CA LEU A 704 -3.87 27.90 -29.30
C LEU A 704 -3.76 28.61 -30.65
N ARG A 705 -3.75 27.84 -31.75
CA ARG A 705 -3.72 28.37 -33.12
C ARG A 705 -5.05 28.12 -33.80
N ASN A 706 -5.41 29.06 -34.69
CA ASN A 706 -6.55 28.91 -35.57
C ASN A 706 -6.20 28.03 -36.79
N ARG A 707 -7.18 27.74 -37.63
CA ARG A 707 -7.03 26.93 -38.85
C ARG A 707 -5.99 27.46 -39.85
N SER A 708 -5.64 28.73 -39.76
CA SER A 708 -4.60 29.37 -40.58
C SER A 708 -3.21 29.33 -39.92
N GLY A 709 -3.07 28.68 -38.75
CA GLY A 709 -1.82 28.56 -38.00
C GLY A 709 -1.46 29.80 -37.16
N ASN A 710 -2.29 30.83 -37.11
CA ASN A 710 -2.05 32.02 -36.31
C ASN A 710 -2.52 31.82 -34.86
N LEU A 711 -1.77 32.37 -33.90
CA LEU A 711 -2.15 32.39 -32.51
C LEU A 711 -3.47 33.13 -32.31
N VAL A 712 -4.35 32.61 -31.48
CA VAL A 712 -5.65 33.18 -31.17
C VAL A 712 -5.54 34.40 -30.27
N ALA A 713 -6.53 35.29 -30.29
CA ALA A 713 -6.60 36.45 -29.41
C ALA A 713 -7.06 36.08 -27.97
N SER A 714 -6.84 36.98 -27.03
CA SER A 714 -7.48 36.88 -25.71
C SER A 714 -8.99 36.83 -25.85
N GLY A 715 -9.62 35.94 -25.08
CA GLY A 715 -11.06 35.78 -25.12
C GLY A 715 -11.56 34.46 -24.59
N ILE A 716 -12.88 34.30 -24.67
CA ILE A 716 -13.54 33.03 -24.36
C ILE A 716 -13.73 32.26 -25.64
N TYR A 717 -13.31 31.00 -25.62
CA TYR A 717 -13.54 30.04 -26.70
C TYR A 717 -14.47 28.94 -26.22
N LEU A 718 -15.32 28.43 -27.07
CA LEU A 718 -16.17 27.28 -26.81
C LEU A 718 -15.48 26.04 -27.37
N PHE A 719 -15.52 24.94 -26.64
CA PHE A 719 -15.14 23.65 -27.19
C PHE A 719 -16.34 22.71 -27.26
N LEU A 720 -16.35 21.88 -28.27
CA LEU A 720 -17.34 20.84 -28.49
C LEU A 720 -16.61 19.48 -28.54
N LEU A 721 -16.93 18.59 -27.60
CA LEU A 721 -16.54 17.21 -27.62
C LEU A 721 -17.60 16.41 -28.37
N PHE A 722 -17.16 15.53 -29.24
CA PHE A 722 -18.05 14.67 -30.01
C PHE A 722 -17.46 13.26 -30.11
N ASP A 723 -18.25 12.28 -29.70
CA ASP A 723 -17.94 10.87 -29.79
C ASP A 723 -19.17 10.08 -30.24
N ASN A 724 -19.00 9.15 -31.18
CA ASN A 724 -20.11 8.41 -31.77
C ASN A 724 -20.81 7.46 -30.76
N GLN A 725 -20.12 7.04 -29.75
CA GLN A 725 -20.65 6.12 -28.70
C GLN A 725 -21.11 6.88 -27.46
N ARG A 726 -20.48 8.03 -27.15
CA ARG A 726 -20.58 8.74 -25.86
C ARG A 726 -21.35 10.08 -25.97
N GLY A 727 -21.77 10.45 -27.18
CA GLY A 727 -22.56 11.64 -27.40
C GLY A 727 -21.74 12.93 -27.58
N THR A 728 -22.31 14.06 -27.17
CA THR A 728 -21.73 15.38 -27.40
C THR A 728 -21.79 16.21 -26.12
N CYS A 729 -20.71 16.91 -25.82
CA CYS A 729 -20.69 17.89 -24.75
C CYS A 729 -19.91 19.14 -25.11
N ALA A 730 -20.24 20.28 -24.49
CA ALA A 730 -19.62 21.57 -24.73
C ALA A 730 -19.17 22.24 -23.44
N GLY A 731 -18.11 23.02 -23.55
CA GLY A 731 -17.61 23.84 -22.46
C GLY A 731 -16.87 25.06 -22.94
N LYS A 732 -16.15 25.76 -22.07
CA LYS A 732 -15.45 27.01 -22.38
C LYS A 732 -13.97 26.96 -21.94
N ILE A 733 -13.15 27.67 -22.71
CA ILE A 733 -11.73 27.93 -22.44
C ILE A 733 -11.54 29.45 -22.41
N VAL A 734 -10.78 29.89 -21.41
CA VAL A 734 -10.37 31.32 -21.32
C VAL A 734 -8.91 31.41 -21.73
N VAL A 735 -8.65 32.21 -22.75
CA VAL A 735 -7.31 32.54 -23.26
C VAL A 735 -6.96 33.95 -22.82
N ILE A 736 -5.83 34.14 -22.21
CA ILE A 736 -5.27 35.44 -21.79
C ILE A 736 -3.94 35.59 -22.52
N ARG A 737 -3.76 36.64 -23.24
CA ARG A 737 -2.51 36.98 -23.96
C ARG A 737 -1.82 38.11 -23.21
N GLU A 738 -0.60 37.88 -22.72
CA GLU A 738 0.27 38.90 -22.12
C GLU A 738 0.96 39.77 -23.17
#